data_88348e46982451039fbdabaf596b5dbe
#
_entry.id   88348e46982451039fbdabaf596b5dbe
#
_cell.length_a   1.000
_cell.length_b   1.000
_cell.length_c   1.000
_cell.angle_alpha   90.00
_cell.angle_beta   90.00
_cell.angle_gamma   90.00
#
_symmetry.space_group_name_H-M   'P 1'
#
loop_
_entity.id
_entity.type
_entity.pdbx_description
1 polymer ?
#
loop_
_entity_poly.entity_id
_entity_poly.type
_entity_poly.pdbx_seq_one_letter_code
_entity_poly.pdbx_strand_id
1 'polypeptide(L)'
;MKSATSTSAKPTSSDPVTPEKEASVLLKEHSFARPEVHPFDEIEWEKRAASILDENGKAIFEQDEIEVPKPFSELATKILASKYFYGDIDRGKDPKTGGRESSFKEVVTRVAKTLKDWGLADGYFKTDTEAKIFEEDLMWLLINQTGAFNSPVWFNLGLYHEYEVGKDSAKGNFFWDQEAGAVKRAPNQYQYPQCSACFIQHVEDDLESIMHLAKAEAMLFKFGSGSGTDLSSIRSTREKLSGGGRPSGPLSFLAVYDSVAGVVKSGGKTRRAAKMNTLKDWHPDIEEFIEAKKVEERKAWALIEEGYDPSFNGDAYGSIKFQNENLSIRASDAFMDAASQNGDWWTKRVTDGQPCEKKNAGALLTQIAEGTHMCGDPGMQFDDTIHEWHTCKGSGRQNCTNPCSEYLFLDNSACNLASINLLKFRTEQGFDFERFARACRIFIIAQEIIVDRSSYPTEAITYNSHWFRTLGLGYANLGALLMSYGHSYDSDEGRSLAALITAVMTGTAYRTSAELARHKGPFAGYKDARYAGCDNPPGKDNVDSMLAVIEKHLKALEQIDESIDPEMLNYARSTWKQALQQGKQHGFRNAQVTVLAPTGTIGFLMDCDTTGIEPAIGLVAYKSLAGGGMLQLPIKSIPHALENLGYKLSERERILNHIKEYGTIEPVKSNGETITSGLKEEHFKVFDTAFRSGSGKRVLTHLAHIEMMSAVQPFLSGGISKTVNMPQEATVQDIRETYFHAWRKGIKGVAIYRDGSKRSAPVRTKKDVQEEVKASREVQMVTEPYRRRLPDTRASLTHKFNLAGTKGYLTVGNFEDGAPGEVFIQMAKAGSTINGLMDTIGTLLSMCLQYGVPLETIVKKFAHIRFEPEGMTRNPDIPMAKSVMDYLARWLGMEYIQGYREQMSPAAQAEKGLEDQAPDSVAIEREEEGSERQLSQEQMELLVQSEGHLTCSECGSSKVKVTGTCACCLNCGTSLGCS
;
A
#
# COMPACT_ATOMS: atom_id res chain seq x y z
N MET A 1 -0.51 -68.67 -1.17
CA MET A 1 0.17 -69.90 -1.62
C MET A 1 0.84 -69.65 -2.96
N LYS A 2 2.11 -70.03 -2.99
CA LYS A 2 3.06 -70.07 -4.12
C LYS A 2 3.79 -68.80 -4.51
N SER A 3 4.99 -68.76 -4.03
CA SER A 3 6.17 -68.04 -4.41
C SER A 3 6.58 -68.28 -5.88
N ALA A 4 7.06 -67.23 -6.53
CA ALA A 4 7.90 -67.36 -7.71
C ALA A 4 9.12 -66.45 -7.55
N THR A 5 10.24 -67.03 -7.32
CA THR A 5 11.60 -66.53 -7.38
C THR A 5 11.95 -66.15 -8.82
N SER A 6 12.45 -64.96 -9.06
CA SER A 6 13.11 -64.60 -10.31
C SER A 6 14.56 -64.19 -10.01
N THR A 7 15.41 -64.88 -10.66
CA THR A 7 16.85 -64.79 -10.67
C THR A 7 17.38 -63.46 -11.20
N SER A 8 18.38 -62.92 -10.48
CA SER A 8 19.19 -61.76 -10.84
C SER A 8 20.12 -62.05 -11.99
N ALA A 9 20.05 -61.29 -13.07
CA ALA A 9 21.12 -61.16 -14.06
C ALA A 9 21.85 -59.82 -13.82
N LYS A 10 23.15 -59.88 -13.53
CA LYS A 10 24.05 -58.77 -13.55
C LYS A 10 24.30 -58.32 -14.98
N PRO A 11 24.22 -57.01 -15.30
CA PRO A 11 24.84 -56.52 -16.53
C PRO A 11 26.30 -56.19 -16.28
N THR A 12 27.16 -56.69 -17.15
CA THR A 12 28.58 -56.40 -17.28
C THR A 12 28.74 -54.95 -17.74
N SER A 13 29.47 -54.16 -16.97
CA SER A 13 29.86 -52.77 -17.25
C SER A 13 30.98 -52.71 -18.30
N SER A 14 30.80 -51.88 -19.29
CA SER A 14 31.85 -51.16 -19.97
C SER A 14 31.29 -49.88 -20.55
N ASP A 15 31.09 -48.90 -19.66
CA ASP A 15 30.84 -47.51 -20.08
C ASP A 15 32.20 -46.84 -20.39
N PRO A 16 32.28 -46.09 -21.52
CA PRO A 16 33.44 -45.30 -21.82
C PRO A 16 33.48 -44.12 -20.83
N VAL A 17 34.65 -43.93 -20.19
CA VAL A 17 35.01 -42.79 -19.36
C VAL A 17 34.74 -41.51 -20.17
N THR A 18 33.67 -40.82 -19.89
CA THR A 18 33.42 -39.44 -20.37
C THR A 18 34.52 -38.55 -19.75
N PRO A 19 35.17 -37.67 -20.54
CA PRO A 19 36.14 -36.75 -19.98
C PRO A 19 35.45 -35.85 -18.94
N GLU A 20 36.01 -35.77 -17.73
CA GLU A 20 35.61 -34.78 -16.71
C GLU A 20 35.61 -33.39 -17.37
N LYS A 21 34.43 -32.84 -17.57
CA LYS A 21 34.27 -31.42 -17.94
C LYS A 21 34.86 -30.65 -16.79
N GLU A 22 36.02 -30.01 -16.97
CA GLU A 22 36.49 -28.97 -16.07
C GLU A 22 35.33 -27.98 -15.81
N ALA A 23 34.75 -28.03 -14.61
CA ALA A 23 33.69 -27.17 -14.22
C ALA A 23 34.22 -25.73 -14.14
N SER A 24 33.82 -24.86 -15.06
CA SER A 24 34.30 -23.47 -15.07
C SER A 24 33.87 -22.76 -13.77
N VAL A 25 34.75 -21.99 -13.20
CA VAL A 25 34.56 -21.15 -12.01
C VAL A 25 33.59 -20.03 -12.39
N LEU A 26 32.63 -19.72 -11.53
CA LEU A 26 31.63 -18.64 -11.76
C LEU A 26 32.26 -17.24 -11.70
N LEU A 27 33.19 -17.04 -10.74
CA LEU A 27 33.85 -15.76 -10.51
C LEU A 27 35.36 -15.98 -10.49
N LYS A 28 36.09 -15.37 -11.44
CA LYS A 28 37.55 -15.54 -11.59
C LYS A 28 38.34 -14.42 -10.93
N GLU A 29 37.78 -13.22 -10.89
CA GLU A 29 38.42 -11.99 -10.40
C GLU A 29 37.37 -11.03 -9.83
N HIS A 30 37.82 -10.10 -8.99
CA HIS A 30 36.97 -9.05 -8.48
C HIS A 30 36.45 -8.13 -9.61
N SER A 31 35.19 -7.75 -9.49
CA SER A 31 34.56 -6.81 -10.41
C SER A 31 34.36 -5.43 -9.78
N PHE A 32 34.40 -5.34 -8.46
CA PHE A 32 34.12 -4.13 -7.69
C PHE A 32 35.13 -3.85 -6.58
N ALA A 33 35.38 -4.80 -5.68
CA ALA A 33 36.33 -4.68 -4.60
C ALA A 33 37.78 -4.73 -5.13
N ARG A 34 38.70 -4.07 -4.44
CA ARG A 34 40.12 -4.14 -4.77
C ARG A 34 40.72 -5.42 -4.21
N PRO A 35 41.50 -6.18 -5.01
CA PRO A 35 42.23 -7.32 -4.49
C PRO A 35 43.07 -6.95 -3.25
N GLU A 36 43.05 -7.80 -2.25
CA GLU A 36 43.82 -7.66 -0.99
C GLU A 36 43.46 -6.49 -0.07
N VAL A 37 42.42 -5.71 -0.41
CA VAL A 37 41.87 -4.64 0.44
C VAL A 37 40.45 -5.02 0.86
N HIS A 38 40.19 -5.05 2.17
CA HIS A 38 38.82 -5.32 2.63
C HIS A 38 37.88 -4.17 2.20
N PRO A 39 36.67 -4.43 1.66
CA PRO A 39 35.79 -3.38 1.16
C PRO A 39 35.46 -2.28 2.19
N PHE A 40 35.46 -2.58 3.48
CA PHE A 40 35.24 -1.61 4.54
C PHE A 40 36.39 -0.60 4.69
N ASP A 41 37.61 -0.95 4.22
CA ASP A 41 38.77 -0.06 4.26
C ASP A 41 38.90 0.82 3.01
N GLU A 42 38.02 0.59 2.01
CA GLU A 42 37.96 1.41 0.80
C GLU A 42 37.13 2.68 0.95
N ILE A 43 36.36 2.82 2.07
CA ILE A 43 35.44 3.92 2.31
C ILE A 43 35.64 4.50 3.70
N GLU A 44 35.46 5.81 3.83
CA GLU A 44 35.48 6.49 5.14
C GLU A 44 34.17 6.24 5.92
N TRP A 45 34.32 5.97 7.22
CA TRP A 45 33.21 5.73 8.14
C TRP A 45 33.09 6.86 9.14
N GLU A 46 31.86 7.16 9.57
CA GLU A 46 31.61 8.13 10.66
C GLU A 46 30.47 7.65 11.56
N LYS A 47 30.45 8.16 12.79
CA LYS A 47 29.38 7.92 13.77
C LYS A 47 28.38 9.05 13.74
N ARG A 48 27.10 8.70 13.75
CA ARG A 48 25.96 9.63 13.73
C ARG A 48 24.92 9.25 14.79
N ALA A 49 24.04 10.20 15.15
CA ALA A 49 22.80 9.94 15.86
C ALA A 49 21.62 9.94 14.89
N ALA A 50 20.59 9.16 15.19
CA ALA A 50 19.33 9.18 14.45
C ALA A 50 18.15 9.21 15.42
N SER A 51 17.21 10.12 15.19
CA SER A 51 15.95 10.23 15.92
C SER A 51 14.76 10.34 14.95
N ILE A 52 13.63 9.78 15.34
CA ILE A 52 12.33 9.94 14.68
C ILE A 52 11.38 10.46 15.73
N LEU A 53 10.77 11.61 15.45
CA LEU A 53 9.81 12.27 16.33
C LEU A 53 8.37 12.01 15.82
N ASP A 54 7.40 11.95 16.73
CA ASP A 54 5.99 11.99 16.40
C ASP A 54 5.53 13.45 16.09
N GLU A 55 4.26 13.62 15.78
CA GLU A 55 3.65 14.91 15.45
C GLU A 55 3.72 15.91 16.62
N ASN A 56 3.85 15.44 17.86
CA ASN A 56 3.96 16.22 19.09
C ASN A 56 5.42 16.49 19.48
N GLY A 57 6.40 16.08 18.64
CA GLY A 57 7.83 16.25 18.92
C GLY A 57 8.42 15.26 19.92
N LYS A 58 7.68 14.21 20.31
CA LYS A 58 8.18 13.15 21.19
C LYS A 58 8.97 12.12 20.37
N ALA A 59 10.14 11.73 20.86
CA ALA A 59 10.94 10.69 20.21
C ALA A 59 10.23 9.32 20.24
N ILE A 60 9.97 8.78 19.03
CA ILE A 60 9.45 7.41 18.83
C ILE A 60 10.62 6.43 18.68
N PHE A 61 11.74 6.93 18.19
CA PHE A 61 12.98 6.16 18.01
C PHE A 61 14.17 7.09 18.18
N GLU A 62 15.18 6.63 18.92
CA GLU A 62 16.45 7.33 19.10
C GLU A 62 17.59 6.32 19.24
N GLN A 63 18.68 6.54 18.53
CA GLN A 63 19.90 5.75 18.62
C GLN A 63 21.11 6.62 18.32
N ASP A 64 22.09 6.59 19.22
CA ASP A 64 23.38 7.25 19.08
C ASP A 64 24.47 6.29 18.56
N GLU A 65 25.61 6.90 18.18
CA GLU A 65 26.82 6.19 17.75
C GLU A 65 26.60 5.20 16.59
N ILE A 66 25.69 5.51 15.66
CA ILE A 66 25.43 4.72 14.47
C ILE A 66 26.60 4.87 13.50
N GLU A 67 27.36 3.80 13.25
CA GLU A 67 28.48 3.80 12.32
C GLU A 67 27.99 3.52 10.89
N VAL A 68 28.19 4.50 10.01
CA VAL A 68 27.79 4.45 8.58
C VAL A 68 28.89 5.00 7.69
N PRO A 69 28.91 4.62 6.39
CA PRO A 69 29.76 5.29 5.42
C PRO A 69 29.50 6.80 5.37
N LYS A 70 30.55 7.61 5.37
CA LYS A 70 30.47 9.08 5.35
C LYS A 70 29.60 9.67 4.24
N PRO A 71 29.53 9.07 3.01
CA PRO A 71 28.65 9.57 1.94
C PRO A 71 27.15 9.38 2.18
N PHE A 72 26.72 8.56 3.15
CA PHE A 72 25.31 8.31 3.42
C PHE A 72 24.61 9.62 3.81
N SER A 73 23.36 9.79 3.38
CA SER A 73 22.52 10.88 3.87
C SER A 73 22.03 10.62 5.30
N GLU A 74 21.53 11.66 5.98
CA GLU A 74 20.82 11.50 7.25
C GLU A 74 19.59 10.60 7.11
N LEU A 75 18.87 10.68 5.97
CA LEU A 75 17.71 9.85 5.71
C LEU A 75 18.10 8.38 5.59
N ALA A 76 19.15 8.07 4.84
CA ALA A 76 19.66 6.70 4.73
C ALA A 76 20.09 6.15 6.09
N THR A 77 20.76 6.98 6.94
CA THR A 77 21.15 6.62 8.30
C THR A 77 19.93 6.33 9.19
N LYS A 78 18.89 7.19 9.14
CA LYS A 78 17.62 6.97 9.88
C LYS A 78 16.91 5.70 9.44
N ILE A 79 16.82 5.44 8.13
CA ILE A 79 16.21 4.21 7.59
C ILE A 79 16.97 2.97 8.03
N LEU A 80 18.31 2.99 7.92
CA LEU A 80 19.15 1.90 8.37
C LEU A 80 18.92 1.58 9.85
N ALA A 81 19.07 2.58 10.71
CA ALA A 81 18.94 2.40 12.15
C ALA A 81 17.52 1.99 12.55
N SER A 82 16.48 2.71 12.11
CA SER A 82 15.11 2.45 12.55
C SER A 82 14.48 1.18 11.96
N LYS A 83 14.89 0.76 10.74
CA LYS A 83 14.25 -0.35 10.02
C LYS A 83 15.09 -1.62 9.97
N TYR A 84 16.40 -1.53 9.74
CA TYR A 84 17.23 -2.68 9.36
C TYR A 84 18.15 -3.19 10.46
N PHE A 85 18.54 -2.39 11.44
CA PHE A 85 19.27 -2.87 12.59
C PHE A 85 18.43 -3.86 13.40
N TYR A 86 19.04 -4.98 13.73
CA TYR A 86 18.47 -6.00 14.60
C TYR A 86 18.71 -5.64 16.07
N GLY A 87 17.83 -6.14 16.96
CA GLY A 87 17.99 -6.12 18.41
C GLY A 87 17.30 -4.95 19.10
N ASP A 88 17.49 -4.91 20.44
CA ASP A 88 16.85 -3.97 21.36
C ASP A 88 17.90 -3.05 22.00
N ILE A 89 17.68 -1.75 21.93
CA ILE A 89 18.58 -0.73 22.48
C ILE A 89 18.76 -0.93 24.01
N ASP A 90 17.69 -1.29 24.70
CA ASP A 90 17.69 -1.45 26.16
C ASP A 90 18.52 -2.68 26.62
N ARG A 91 18.83 -3.60 25.70
CA ARG A 91 19.68 -4.77 25.95
C ARG A 91 21.16 -4.57 25.63
N GLY A 92 21.56 -3.35 25.26
CA GLY A 92 22.95 -3.02 24.93
C GLY A 92 23.31 -3.21 23.46
N LYS A 93 24.62 -3.32 23.16
CA LYS A 93 25.15 -3.29 21.78
C LYS A 93 25.58 -4.66 21.21
N ASP A 94 25.42 -5.77 21.95
CA ASP A 94 25.79 -7.10 21.47
C ASP A 94 24.57 -7.86 20.90
N PRO A 95 24.46 -8.02 19.58
CA PRO A 95 23.32 -8.71 18.95
C PRO A 95 23.18 -10.17 19.39
N LYS A 96 24.26 -10.85 19.81
CA LYS A 96 24.24 -12.25 20.30
C LYS A 96 23.45 -12.38 21.60
N THR A 97 23.43 -11.35 22.42
CA THR A 97 22.65 -11.28 23.68
C THR A 97 21.31 -10.58 23.51
N GLY A 98 20.93 -10.25 22.27
CA GLY A 98 19.71 -9.54 21.92
C GLY A 98 19.84 -8.03 21.94
N GLY A 99 21.07 -7.50 22.13
CA GLY A 99 21.36 -6.07 22.00
C GLY A 99 21.27 -5.57 20.56
N ARG A 100 21.37 -4.28 20.39
CA ARG A 100 21.11 -3.60 19.12
C ARG A 100 22.34 -3.49 18.25
N GLU A 101 22.23 -3.83 16.95
CA GLU A 101 23.26 -3.47 15.96
C GLU A 101 23.49 -1.95 15.96
N SER A 102 24.74 -1.53 15.77
CA SER A 102 25.15 -0.11 15.78
C SER A 102 25.99 0.29 14.57
N SER A 103 26.38 -0.67 13.74
CA SER A 103 27.20 -0.41 12.55
C SER A 103 26.60 -1.06 11.30
N PHE A 104 26.64 -0.35 10.18
CA PHE A 104 26.28 -0.93 8.89
C PHE A 104 27.22 -2.06 8.48
N LYS A 105 28.46 -2.09 9.00
CA LYS A 105 29.39 -3.21 8.85
C LYS A 105 28.79 -4.51 9.38
N GLU A 106 28.13 -4.48 10.55
CA GLU A 106 27.50 -5.66 11.15
C GLU A 106 26.41 -6.23 10.24
N VAL A 107 25.54 -5.35 9.73
CA VAL A 107 24.43 -5.73 8.83
C VAL A 107 24.95 -6.31 7.51
N VAL A 108 25.95 -5.67 6.88
CA VAL A 108 26.50 -6.12 5.60
C VAL A 108 27.26 -7.43 5.80
N THR A 109 28.05 -7.56 6.88
CA THR A 109 28.80 -8.78 7.19
C THR A 109 27.86 -9.96 7.38
N ARG A 110 26.79 -9.84 8.21
CA ARG A 110 25.89 -10.97 8.41
C ARG A 110 25.17 -11.41 7.12
N VAL A 111 24.88 -10.48 6.22
CA VAL A 111 24.24 -10.81 4.93
C VAL A 111 25.25 -11.45 3.96
N ALA A 112 26.36 -10.79 3.67
CA ALA A 112 27.31 -11.23 2.66
C ALA A 112 28.03 -12.52 3.06
N LYS A 113 28.48 -12.61 4.32
CA LYS A 113 29.14 -13.81 4.85
C LYS A 113 28.21 -15.02 4.87
N THR A 114 26.96 -14.87 5.31
CA THR A 114 25.98 -15.96 5.28
C THR A 114 25.77 -16.47 3.85
N LEU A 115 25.63 -15.56 2.86
CA LEU A 115 25.47 -15.94 1.45
C LEU A 115 26.71 -16.64 0.89
N LYS A 116 27.92 -16.18 1.24
CA LYS A 116 29.16 -16.83 0.88
C LYS A 116 29.23 -18.27 1.44
N ASP A 117 28.96 -18.42 2.74
CA ASP A 117 29.05 -19.72 3.42
C ASP A 117 27.99 -20.69 2.87
N TRP A 118 26.76 -20.22 2.59
CA TRP A 118 25.76 -21.03 1.92
C TRP A 118 26.14 -21.38 0.48
N GLY A 119 26.66 -20.42 -0.29
CA GLY A 119 27.10 -20.65 -1.66
C GLY A 119 28.22 -21.68 -1.78
N LEU A 120 29.14 -21.69 -0.81
CA LEU A 120 30.20 -22.68 -0.73
C LEU A 120 29.65 -24.08 -0.33
N ALA A 121 28.83 -24.12 0.73
CA ALA A 121 28.22 -25.36 1.23
C ALA A 121 27.32 -26.04 0.18
N ASP A 122 26.55 -25.25 -0.57
CA ASP A 122 25.64 -25.75 -1.60
C ASP A 122 26.33 -25.92 -2.97
N GLY A 123 27.63 -25.66 -3.09
CA GLY A 123 28.44 -25.92 -4.28
C GLY A 123 28.20 -24.95 -5.45
N TYR A 124 27.78 -23.72 -5.19
CA TYR A 124 27.79 -22.62 -6.17
C TYR A 124 29.24 -22.17 -6.43
N PHE A 125 30.04 -22.05 -5.36
CA PHE A 125 31.46 -21.76 -5.43
C PHE A 125 32.28 -23.05 -5.30
N LYS A 126 33.32 -23.15 -6.10
CA LYS A 126 34.21 -24.34 -6.13
C LYS A 126 35.40 -24.19 -5.19
N THR A 127 35.80 -22.97 -4.87
CA THR A 127 36.95 -22.65 -4.04
C THR A 127 36.63 -21.53 -3.06
N ASP A 128 37.38 -21.51 -1.93
CA ASP A 128 37.30 -20.42 -0.96
C ASP A 128 37.67 -19.07 -1.59
N THR A 129 38.58 -19.06 -2.59
CA THR A 129 38.91 -17.83 -3.32
C THR A 129 37.74 -17.28 -4.11
N GLU A 130 37.01 -18.13 -4.82
CA GLU A 130 35.81 -17.73 -5.56
C GLU A 130 34.71 -17.20 -4.62
N ALA A 131 34.49 -17.90 -3.50
CA ALA A 131 33.54 -17.52 -2.48
C ALA A 131 33.90 -16.15 -1.84
N LYS A 132 35.22 -15.92 -1.60
CA LYS A 132 35.75 -14.65 -1.09
C LYS A 132 35.52 -13.50 -2.09
N ILE A 133 35.79 -13.71 -3.38
CA ILE A 133 35.55 -12.73 -4.44
C ILE A 133 34.06 -12.32 -4.43
N PHE A 134 33.16 -13.29 -4.35
CA PHE A 134 31.74 -13.02 -4.25
C PHE A 134 31.38 -12.18 -3.01
N GLU A 135 31.87 -12.56 -1.84
CA GLU A 135 31.62 -11.87 -0.57
C GLU A 135 32.08 -10.40 -0.64
N GLU A 136 33.32 -10.17 -1.06
CA GLU A 136 33.91 -8.83 -1.10
C GLU A 136 33.24 -7.93 -2.15
N ASP A 137 32.97 -8.45 -3.35
CA ASP A 137 32.24 -7.69 -4.38
C ASP A 137 30.79 -7.35 -3.93
N LEU A 138 30.11 -8.29 -3.27
CA LEU A 138 28.78 -8.02 -2.71
C LEU A 138 28.82 -6.98 -1.60
N MET A 139 29.78 -7.08 -0.64
CA MET A 139 29.99 -6.07 0.39
C MET A 139 30.22 -4.69 -0.21
N TRP A 140 31.10 -4.62 -1.23
CA TRP A 140 31.37 -3.37 -1.93
C TRP A 140 30.13 -2.75 -2.54
N LEU A 141 29.30 -3.54 -3.24
CA LEU A 141 28.05 -3.08 -3.85
C LEU A 141 27.07 -2.51 -2.81
N LEU A 142 26.96 -3.18 -1.65
CA LEU A 142 26.03 -2.78 -0.58
C LEU A 142 26.46 -1.49 0.13
N ILE A 143 27.76 -1.38 0.54
CA ILE A 143 28.25 -0.20 1.28
C ILE A 143 28.36 1.06 0.42
N ASN A 144 28.50 0.91 -0.90
CA ASN A 144 28.55 2.02 -1.85
C ASN A 144 27.16 2.41 -2.37
N GLN A 145 26.08 1.88 -1.78
CA GLN A 145 24.69 2.17 -2.21
C GLN A 145 24.46 1.86 -3.71
N THR A 146 25.20 0.90 -4.28
CA THR A 146 25.11 0.50 -5.68
C THR A 146 23.93 -0.43 -5.90
N GLY A 147 23.55 -1.20 -4.88
CA GLY A 147 22.38 -2.06 -4.89
C GLY A 147 21.95 -2.42 -3.47
N ALA A 148 20.70 -2.88 -3.34
CA ALA A 148 20.14 -3.32 -2.06
C ALA A 148 19.15 -4.47 -2.28
N PHE A 149 19.10 -5.40 -1.32
CA PHE A 149 18.07 -6.44 -1.26
C PHE A 149 16.76 -5.90 -0.73
N ASN A 150 15.67 -6.63 -0.95
CA ASN A 150 14.38 -6.36 -0.34
C ASN A 150 14.44 -6.43 1.20
N SER A 151 13.54 -5.73 1.87
CA SER A 151 13.51 -5.61 3.33
C SER A 151 13.53 -6.94 4.10
N PRO A 152 12.83 -8.03 3.70
CA PRO A 152 12.92 -9.32 4.39
C PRO A 152 14.34 -9.91 4.46
N VAL A 153 15.19 -9.70 3.48
CA VAL A 153 16.61 -10.10 3.55
C VAL A 153 17.32 -9.34 4.66
N TRP A 154 17.17 -8.01 4.69
CA TRP A 154 17.76 -7.17 5.74
C TRP A 154 17.20 -7.49 7.15
N PHE A 155 15.94 -7.90 7.26
CA PHE A 155 15.30 -8.21 8.53
C PHE A 155 15.71 -9.57 9.11
N ASN A 156 15.94 -10.58 8.24
CA ASN A 156 15.91 -11.97 8.68
C ASN A 156 17.20 -12.74 8.36
N LEU A 157 17.92 -12.38 7.27
CA LEU A 157 19.05 -13.16 6.80
C LEU A 157 20.29 -12.91 7.67
N GLY A 158 20.97 -13.99 8.07
CA GLY A 158 22.19 -13.98 8.85
C GLY A 158 21.97 -13.89 10.37
N LEU A 159 20.77 -13.61 10.87
CA LEU A 159 20.51 -13.49 12.30
C LEU A 159 20.81 -14.77 13.07
N TYR A 160 20.41 -15.93 12.56
CA TYR A 160 20.77 -17.22 13.17
C TYR A 160 22.22 -17.56 12.92
N HIS A 161 22.71 -17.37 11.70
CA HIS A 161 24.03 -17.79 11.27
C HIS A 161 25.15 -17.05 12.03
N GLU A 162 25.01 -15.74 12.24
CA GLU A 162 26.02 -14.90 12.90
C GLU A 162 25.75 -14.68 14.40
N TYR A 163 24.48 -14.65 14.83
CA TYR A 163 24.10 -14.29 16.19
C TYR A 163 23.38 -15.39 16.97
N GLU A 164 23.10 -16.55 16.36
CA GLU A 164 22.34 -17.67 16.92
C GLU A 164 20.90 -17.28 17.34
N VAL A 165 20.35 -16.23 16.75
CA VAL A 165 19.01 -15.73 17.08
C VAL A 165 17.96 -16.80 16.81
N GLY A 166 17.11 -17.04 17.80
CA GLY A 166 15.99 -17.98 17.67
C GLY A 166 16.40 -19.45 17.85
N LYS A 167 17.58 -19.76 18.35
CA LYS A 167 18.06 -21.14 18.61
C LYS A 167 17.06 -21.93 19.46
N ASP A 168 16.46 -21.30 20.48
CA ASP A 168 15.48 -21.89 21.38
C ASP A 168 14.03 -21.45 21.07
N SER A 169 13.78 -20.89 19.87
CA SER A 169 12.46 -20.40 19.49
C SER A 169 11.53 -21.53 19.02
N ALA A 170 10.23 -21.21 18.91
CA ALA A 170 9.24 -22.11 18.32
C ALA A 170 9.61 -22.48 16.87
N LYS A 171 9.09 -23.64 16.41
CA LYS A 171 9.29 -24.10 15.01
C LYS A 171 9.00 -22.97 14.01
N GLY A 172 9.88 -22.85 13.01
CA GLY A 172 9.78 -21.87 11.94
C GLY A 172 8.76 -22.24 10.87
N ASN A 173 8.89 -21.59 9.73
CA ASN A 173 8.16 -21.87 8.50
C ASN A 173 8.64 -23.19 7.86
N PHE A 174 8.18 -23.47 6.64
CA PHE A 174 8.59 -24.64 5.87
C PHE A 174 9.80 -24.30 4.98
N PHE A 175 10.71 -25.24 4.80
CA PHE A 175 11.87 -25.12 3.92
C PHE A 175 12.08 -26.39 3.10
N TRP A 176 12.81 -26.28 2.01
CA TRP A 176 13.20 -27.45 1.22
C TRP A 176 14.46 -28.08 1.81
N ASP A 177 14.35 -29.33 2.24
CA ASP A 177 15.50 -30.10 2.69
C ASP A 177 16.14 -30.83 1.49
N GLN A 178 17.34 -30.40 1.11
CA GLN A 178 18.01 -30.91 -0.07
C GLN A 178 18.45 -32.39 0.07
N GLU A 179 18.79 -32.83 1.30
CA GLU A 179 19.18 -34.22 1.56
C GLU A 179 17.99 -35.16 1.49
N ALA A 180 16.85 -34.77 2.04
CA ALA A 180 15.63 -35.54 2.00
C ALA A 180 14.88 -35.42 0.67
N GLY A 181 15.16 -34.39 -0.14
CA GLY A 181 14.40 -34.05 -1.34
C GLY A 181 12.92 -33.76 -1.05
N ALA A 182 12.62 -33.12 0.08
CA ALA A 182 11.25 -32.92 0.56
C ALA A 182 11.12 -31.64 1.38
N VAL A 183 9.87 -31.14 1.47
CA VAL A 183 9.53 -30.02 2.32
C VAL A 183 9.53 -30.47 3.79
N LYS A 184 10.21 -29.73 4.63
CA LYS A 184 10.23 -29.92 6.09
C LYS A 184 9.93 -28.64 6.84
N ARG A 185 9.51 -28.76 8.08
CA ARG A 185 9.33 -27.62 8.97
C ARG A 185 10.66 -27.22 9.60
N ALA A 186 11.02 -25.94 9.50
CA ALA A 186 12.26 -25.41 10.07
C ALA A 186 12.27 -25.59 11.61
N PRO A 187 13.43 -25.97 12.20
CA PRO A 187 13.52 -26.21 13.64
C PRO A 187 13.29 -24.93 14.45
N ASN A 188 13.63 -23.78 13.90
CA ASN A 188 13.42 -22.46 14.50
C ASN A 188 13.07 -21.41 13.42
N GLN A 189 12.87 -20.14 13.83
CA GLN A 189 12.35 -19.09 12.94
C GLN A 189 13.40 -18.47 11.99
N TYR A 190 14.70 -18.55 12.30
CA TYR A 190 15.75 -17.80 11.61
C TYR A 190 16.87 -18.65 11.00
N GLN A 191 16.91 -19.95 11.26
CA GLN A 191 17.89 -20.85 10.65
C GLN A 191 17.67 -20.98 9.13
N TYR A 192 16.42 -21.05 8.73
CA TYR A 192 15.96 -20.89 7.34
C TYR A 192 15.05 -19.65 7.32
N PRO A 193 15.61 -18.45 7.01
CA PRO A 193 14.86 -17.21 7.12
C PRO A 193 13.86 -17.03 5.98
N GLN A 194 12.75 -16.35 6.24
CA GLN A 194 11.89 -15.86 5.16
C GLN A 194 12.56 -14.64 4.53
N CYS A 195 13.03 -14.76 3.29
CA CYS A 195 13.78 -13.72 2.57
C CYS A 195 12.98 -13.10 1.40
N SER A 196 11.87 -13.72 1.01
CA SER A 196 11.04 -13.22 -0.10
C SER A 196 10.10 -12.10 0.35
N ALA A 197 9.97 -11.06 -0.48
CA ALA A 197 9.07 -9.94 -0.23
C ALA A 197 7.69 -10.13 -0.86
N CYS A 198 7.62 -10.84 -1.98
CA CYS A 198 6.44 -10.96 -2.83
C CYS A 198 5.95 -12.39 -2.86
N PHE A 199 4.64 -12.56 -2.66
CA PHE A 199 3.97 -13.85 -2.66
C PHE A 199 2.71 -13.79 -3.49
N ILE A 200 2.41 -14.88 -4.19
CA ILE A 200 1.10 -15.13 -4.81
C ILE A 200 0.58 -16.41 -4.19
N GLN A 201 -0.68 -16.40 -3.75
CA GLN A 201 -1.32 -17.52 -3.10
C GLN A 201 -2.57 -17.95 -3.86
N HIS A 202 -2.96 -19.19 -3.66
CA HIS A 202 -4.18 -19.79 -4.18
C HIS A 202 -5.26 -19.87 -3.13
N VAL A 203 -6.51 -19.81 -3.55
CA VAL A 203 -7.68 -20.11 -2.72
C VAL A 203 -8.67 -20.94 -3.54
N GLU A 204 -9.24 -21.95 -2.91
CA GLU A 204 -10.32 -22.78 -3.47
C GLU A 204 -11.68 -22.34 -2.87
N ASP A 205 -12.76 -22.77 -3.53
CA ASP A 205 -14.13 -22.45 -3.13
C ASP A 205 -14.63 -23.36 -1.97
N ASP A 206 -13.84 -23.43 -0.92
CA ASP A 206 -14.16 -24.12 0.33
C ASP A 206 -13.66 -23.35 1.55
N LEU A 207 -14.35 -23.51 2.68
CA LEU A 207 -14.08 -22.71 3.87
C LEU A 207 -12.70 -23.01 4.49
N GLU A 208 -12.19 -24.23 4.39
CA GLU A 208 -10.88 -24.61 4.93
C GLU A 208 -9.77 -23.89 4.16
N SER A 209 -9.82 -23.91 2.82
CA SER A 209 -8.89 -23.18 1.96
C SER A 209 -8.95 -21.66 2.20
N ILE A 210 -10.16 -21.10 2.32
CA ILE A 210 -10.37 -19.67 2.59
C ILE A 210 -9.73 -19.25 3.94
N MET A 211 -9.94 -20.04 5.00
CA MET A 211 -9.35 -19.76 6.32
C MET A 211 -7.84 -20.08 6.35
N HIS A 212 -7.39 -21.08 5.61
CA HIS A 212 -5.97 -21.37 5.46
C HIS A 212 -5.22 -20.20 4.82
N LEU A 213 -5.81 -19.55 3.80
CA LEU A 213 -5.25 -18.33 3.19
C LEU A 213 -5.08 -17.21 4.24
N ALA A 214 -6.10 -16.94 5.05
CA ALA A 214 -6.01 -15.91 6.11
C ALA A 214 -4.87 -16.19 7.10
N LYS A 215 -4.68 -17.45 7.49
CA LYS A 215 -3.57 -17.89 8.37
C LYS A 215 -2.21 -17.72 7.68
N ALA A 216 -2.10 -18.11 6.41
CA ALA A 216 -0.86 -18.00 5.65
C ALA A 216 -0.44 -16.53 5.49
N GLU A 217 -1.40 -15.63 5.20
CA GLU A 217 -1.19 -14.19 5.11
C GLU A 217 -0.71 -13.59 6.43
N ALA A 218 -1.32 -13.96 7.56
CA ALA A 218 -0.85 -13.51 8.87
C ALA A 218 0.62 -13.87 9.11
N MET A 219 1.05 -15.07 8.69
CA MET A 219 2.45 -15.47 8.79
C MET A 219 3.36 -14.69 7.83
N LEU A 220 2.91 -14.37 6.62
CA LEU A 220 3.65 -13.53 5.67
C LEU A 220 3.85 -12.11 6.21
N PHE A 221 2.79 -11.50 6.71
CA PHE A 221 2.83 -10.14 7.25
C PHE A 221 3.76 -10.04 8.46
N LYS A 222 3.77 -11.04 9.33
CA LYS A 222 4.68 -11.11 10.48
C LYS A 222 6.15 -10.93 10.10
N PHE A 223 6.58 -11.46 8.95
CA PHE A 223 7.96 -11.39 8.47
C PHE A 223 8.24 -10.26 7.46
N GLY A 224 7.26 -9.40 7.21
CA GLY A 224 7.42 -8.18 6.40
C GLY A 224 7.18 -8.34 4.91
N SER A 225 6.47 -9.38 4.51
CA SER A 225 6.18 -9.70 3.11
C SER A 225 4.76 -9.29 2.71
N GLY A 226 4.54 -9.13 1.40
CA GLY A 226 3.23 -8.87 0.79
C GLY A 226 2.65 -10.09 0.09
N SER A 227 1.32 -10.18 0.01
CA SER A 227 0.56 -11.28 -0.58
C SER A 227 -0.35 -10.80 -1.69
N GLY A 228 -0.57 -11.65 -2.71
CA GLY A 228 -1.61 -11.47 -3.72
C GLY A 228 -2.42 -12.73 -3.92
N THR A 229 -3.73 -12.58 -4.18
CA THR A 229 -4.65 -13.71 -4.39
C THR A 229 -5.73 -13.36 -5.41
N ASP A 230 -6.00 -14.27 -6.36
CA ASP A 230 -7.16 -14.20 -7.24
C ASP A 230 -8.38 -14.80 -6.50
N LEU A 231 -9.42 -14.01 -6.31
CA LEU A 231 -10.65 -14.43 -5.64
C LEU A 231 -11.70 -15.02 -6.60
N SER A 232 -11.38 -15.12 -7.88
CA SER A 232 -12.32 -15.56 -8.92
C SER A 232 -12.69 -17.05 -8.82
N SER A 233 -11.97 -17.83 -8.03
CA SER A 233 -12.31 -19.20 -7.69
C SER A 233 -13.47 -19.31 -6.71
N ILE A 234 -13.71 -18.28 -5.87
CA ILE A 234 -14.77 -18.28 -4.87
C ILE A 234 -16.12 -17.98 -5.55
N ARG A 235 -17.10 -18.88 -5.36
CA ARG A 235 -18.44 -18.72 -5.97
C ARG A 235 -19.13 -17.43 -5.58
N SER A 236 -19.91 -16.91 -6.52
CA SER A 236 -20.66 -15.66 -6.38
C SER A 236 -21.82 -15.78 -5.39
N THR A 237 -22.20 -14.63 -4.78
CA THR A 237 -23.44 -14.46 -4.02
C THR A 237 -24.71 -14.80 -4.83
N ARG A 238 -24.64 -14.81 -6.16
CA ARG A 238 -25.73 -15.13 -7.08
C ARG A 238 -25.91 -16.63 -7.32
N GLU A 239 -24.96 -17.43 -6.86
CA GLU A 239 -25.00 -18.88 -6.98
C GLU A 239 -25.73 -19.53 -5.78
N LYS A 240 -25.86 -20.86 -5.75
CA LYS A 240 -26.53 -21.58 -4.67
C LYS A 240 -25.54 -22.48 -3.94
N LEU A 241 -25.72 -22.63 -2.64
CA LEU A 241 -25.04 -23.66 -1.85
C LEU A 241 -25.73 -25.02 -2.10
N SER A 242 -24.97 -26.11 -1.99
CA SER A 242 -25.47 -27.49 -2.11
C SER A 242 -26.60 -27.80 -1.12
N GLY A 243 -26.60 -27.20 0.06
CA GLY A 243 -27.65 -27.33 1.08
C GLY A 243 -28.84 -26.38 0.95
N GLY A 244 -28.91 -25.56 -0.11
CA GLY A 244 -30.02 -24.62 -0.35
C GLY A 244 -29.81 -23.28 0.32
N GLY A 245 -29.11 -22.40 0.09
CA GLY A 245 -28.86 -21.06 0.63
C GLY A 245 -28.03 -20.23 -0.35
N ARG A 246 -27.71 -18.98 0.01
CA ARG A 246 -26.84 -18.12 -0.79
C ARG A 246 -25.42 -18.13 -0.21
N PRO A 247 -24.36 -18.21 -1.04
CA PRO A 247 -22.99 -18.06 -0.60
C PRO A 247 -22.70 -16.64 -0.10
N SER A 248 -21.68 -16.49 0.72
CA SER A 248 -21.23 -15.17 1.20
C SER A 248 -20.51 -14.36 0.11
N GLY A 249 -19.99 -15.03 -0.92
CA GLY A 249 -19.26 -14.41 -2.02
C GLY A 249 -17.84 -13.92 -1.65
N PRO A 250 -17.02 -13.55 -2.66
CA PRO A 250 -15.63 -13.16 -2.46
C PRO A 250 -15.46 -11.91 -1.58
N LEU A 251 -16.36 -10.92 -1.64
CA LEU A 251 -16.23 -9.67 -0.89
C LEU A 251 -16.38 -9.86 0.62
N SER A 252 -17.18 -10.82 1.05
CA SER A 252 -17.33 -11.13 2.47
C SER A 252 -16.03 -11.68 3.06
N PHE A 253 -15.34 -12.55 2.33
CA PHE A 253 -14.03 -13.06 2.73
C PHE A 253 -12.90 -12.04 2.57
N LEU A 254 -13.00 -11.15 1.60
CA LEU A 254 -12.12 -10.00 1.45
C LEU A 254 -12.05 -9.17 2.75
N ALA A 255 -13.21 -8.96 3.43
CA ALA A 255 -13.25 -8.25 4.71
C ALA A 255 -12.51 -8.99 5.84
N VAL A 256 -12.47 -10.33 5.82
CA VAL A 256 -11.66 -11.12 6.78
C VAL A 256 -10.17 -10.89 6.52
N TYR A 257 -9.76 -10.92 5.28
CA TYR A 257 -8.36 -10.73 4.88
C TYR A 257 -7.86 -9.32 5.19
N ASP A 258 -8.68 -8.28 4.91
CA ASP A 258 -8.39 -6.89 5.28
C ASP A 258 -8.19 -6.72 6.80
N SER A 259 -9.05 -7.36 7.60
CA SER A 259 -8.94 -7.35 9.06
C SER A 259 -7.63 -8.01 9.54
N VAL A 260 -7.24 -9.14 8.96
CA VAL A 260 -5.94 -9.80 9.26
C VAL A 260 -4.77 -8.87 8.91
N ALA A 261 -4.82 -8.22 7.74
CA ALA A 261 -3.79 -7.29 7.30
C ALA A 261 -3.70 -6.03 8.20
N GLY A 262 -4.83 -5.56 8.72
CA GLY A 262 -4.90 -4.43 9.65
C GLY A 262 -4.31 -4.73 11.03
N VAL A 263 -4.49 -5.96 11.53
CA VAL A 263 -4.08 -6.36 12.88
C VAL A 263 -2.63 -6.82 12.96
N VAL A 264 -2.15 -7.59 11.97
CA VAL A 264 -0.81 -8.18 11.98
C VAL A 264 0.23 -7.17 11.51
N LYS A 265 0.97 -6.58 12.45
CA LYS A 265 2.08 -5.65 12.16
C LYS A 265 3.38 -6.41 11.93
N SER A 266 4.12 -6.01 10.90
CA SER A 266 5.39 -6.61 10.48
C SER A 266 6.47 -6.52 11.58
N GLY A 267 6.87 -7.65 12.16
CA GLY A 267 8.01 -7.76 13.08
C GLY A 267 7.96 -6.83 14.31
N GLY A 268 6.78 -6.42 14.77
CA GLY A 268 6.62 -5.39 15.81
C GLY A 268 6.98 -3.98 15.35
N LYS A 269 7.31 -3.78 14.06
CA LYS A 269 7.63 -2.50 13.43
C LYS A 269 6.38 -1.93 12.74
N THR A 270 6.35 -0.64 12.51
CA THR A 270 5.19 0.14 12.04
C THR A 270 4.84 -0.06 10.54
N ARG A 271 5.30 -1.11 9.87
CA ARG A 271 4.97 -1.37 8.46
C ARG A 271 3.59 -2.03 8.37
N ARG A 272 2.66 -1.41 7.64
CA ARG A 272 1.39 -2.04 7.28
C ARG A 272 1.62 -3.26 6.39
N ALA A 273 0.78 -4.26 6.53
CA ALA A 273 0.67 -5.35 5.58
C ALA A 273 0.24 -4.78 4.22
N ALA A 274 0.70 -5.42 3.14
CA ALA A 274 0.29 -5.07 1.79
C ALA A 274 -0.29 -6.31 1.12
N LYS A 275 -1.47 -6.15 0.51
CA LYS A 275 -2.19 -7.22 -0.16
C LYS A 275 -2.72 -6.75 -1.52
N MET A 276 -2.72 -7.67 -2.51
CA MET A 276 -3.44 -7.54 -3.78
C MET A 276 -4.57 -8.57 -3.80
N ASN A 277 -5.76 -8.15 -4.20
CA ASN A 277 -6.82 -9.07 -4.58
C ASN A 277 -7.25 -8.77 -6.00
N THR A 278 -7.33 -9.81 -6.82
CA THR A 278 -7.83 -9.71 -8.18
C THR A 278 -9.18 -10.39 -8.31
N LEU A 279 -9.99 -9.87 -9.23
CA LEU A 279 -11.19 -10.53 -9.70
C LEU A 279 -11.22 -10.47 -11.21
N LYS A 280 -11.56 -11.59 -11.87
CA LYS A 280 -11.65 -11.66 -13.33
C LYS A 280 -12.92 -10.99 -13.83
N ASP A 281 -12.83 -10.39 -14.99
CA ASP A 281 -13.90 -9.63 -15.68
C ASP A 281 -15.21 -10.38 -15.87
N TRP A 282 -15.18 -11.70 -15.90
CA TRP A 282 -16.34 -12.58 -16.06
C TRP A 282 -17.01 -13.00 -14.75
N HIS A 283 -16.45 -12.66 -13.57
CA HIS A 283 -17.04 -13.08 -12.30
C HIS A 283 -18.39 -12.40 -12.03
N PRO A 284 -19.42 -13.10 -11.52
CA PRO A 284 -20.74 -12.47 -11.36
C PRO A 284 -20.81 -11.33 -10.34
N ASP A 285 -19.92 -11.31 -9.31
CA ASP A 285 -19.82 -10.24 -8.31
C ASP A 285 -18.86 -9.10 -8.73
N ILE A 286 -18.60 -8.93 -10.04
CA ILE A 286 -17.63 -7.95 -10.56
C ILE A 286 -18.03 -6.51 -10.24
N GLU A 287 -19.32 -6.16 -10.32
CA GLU A 287 -19.79 -4.80 -10.05
C GLU A 287 -19.59 -4.44 -8.57
N GLU A 288 -19.93 -5.34 -7.64
CA GLU A 288 -19.71 -5.14 -6.21
C GLU A 288 -18.24 -5.02 -5.86
N PHE A 289 -17.38 -5.77 -6.55
CA PHE A 289 -15.92 -5.66 -6.37
C PHE A 289 -15.39 -4.31 -6.85
N ILE A 290 -15.86 -3.81 -7.99
CA ILE A 290 -15.51 -2.48 -8.51
C ILE A 290 -15.92 -1.37 -7.53
N GLU A 291 -17.13 -1.47 -6.96
CA GLU A 291 -17.67 -0.46 -6.05
C GLU A 291 -17.14 -0.54 -4.61
N ALA A 292 -16.51 -1.66 -4.23
CA ALA A 292 -16.17 -1.97 -2.83
C ALA A 292 -15.43 -0.83 -2.11
N LYS A 293 -14.32 -0.36 -2.66
CA LYS A 293 -13.55 0.75 -2.07
C LYS A 293 -14.20 2.12 -2.25
N LYS A 294 -14.90 2.34 -3.36
CA LYS A 294 -15.63 3.57 -3.63
C LYS A 294 -16.71 3.84 -2.56
N VAL A 295 -17.42 2.78 -2.13
CA VAL A 295 -18.42 2.86 -1.06
C VAL A 295 -17.76 3.19 0.29
N GLU A 296 -16.63 2.57 0.59
CA GLU A 296 -15.90 2.80 1.85
C GLU A 296 -15.27 4.21 1.88
N GLU A 297 -14.73 4.70 0.76
CA GLU A 297 -14.19 6.06 0.67
C GLU A 297 -15.27 7.14 0.94
N ARG A 298 -16.50 6.93 0.44
CA ARG A 298 -17.62 7.83 0.78
C ARG A 298 -17.92 7.85 2.28
N LYS A 299 -17.78 6.71 2.97
CA LYS A 299 -17.94 6.67 4.44
C LYS A 299 -16.83 7.45 5.13
N ALA A 300 -15.57 7.30 4.68
CA ALA A 300 -14.45 8.08 5.21
C ALA A 300 -14.69 9.59 5.05
N TRP A 301 -15.18 10.03 3.88
CA TRP A 301 -15.51 11.45 3.65
C TRP A 301 -16.58 11.96 4.61
N ALA A 302 -17.65 11.20 4.82
CA ALA A 302 -18.68 11.55 5.78
C ALA A 302 -18.14 11.64 7.22
N LEU A 303 -17.27 10.72 7.63
CA LEU A 303 -16.62 10.77 8.94
C LEU A 303 -15.71 11.99 9.09
N ILE A 304 -14.95 12.34 8.07
CA ILE A 304 -14.08 13.53 8.05
C ILE A 304 -14.92 14.81 8.16
N GLU A 305 -16.07 14.88 7.47
CA GLU A 305 -17.00 16.01 7.56
C GLU A 305 -17.62 16.15 8.96
N GLU A 306 -17.79 15.04 9.70
CA GLU A 306 -18.21 15.02 11.10
C GLU A 306 -17.05 15.25 12.11
N GLY A 307 -15.82 15.53 11.63
CA GLY A 307 -14.68 15.94 12.45
C GLY A 307 -13.77 14.80 12.92
N TYR A 308 -13.89 13.58 12.36
CA TYR A 308 -12.94 12.50 12.63
C TYR A 308 -11.59 12.79 11.98
N ASP A 309 -10.50 12.28 12.60
CA ASP A 309 -9.14 12.49 12.11
C ASP A 309 -8.97 12.02 10.65
N PRO A 310 -8.67 12.93 9.70
CA PRO A 310 -8.50 12.62 8.29
C PRO A 310 -7.15 12.00 7.96
N SER A 311 -6.22 11.89 8.91
CA SER A 311 -4.91 11.33 8.65
C SER A 311 -4.99 9.87 8.21
N PHE A 312 -3.98 9.40 7.48
CA PHE A 312 -3.95 8.03 6.94
C PHE A 312 -4.06 6.93 8.02
N ASN A 313 -3.65 7.23 9.26
CA ASN A 313 -3.79 6.37 10.43
C ASN A 313 -4.90 6.83 11.38
N GLY A 314 -5.64 7.88 11.02
CA GLY A 314 -6.70 8.46 11.82
C GLY A 314 -7.97 7.61 11.83
N ASP A 315 -8.89 7.96 12.71
CA ASP A 315 -10.10 7.18 12.98
C ASP A 315 -11.03 7.12 11.75
N ALA A 316 -11.05 8.13 10.87
CA ALA A 316 -11.85 8.13 9.66
C ALA A 316 -11.46 6.97 8.72
N TYR A 317 -10.16 6.83 8.41
CA TYR A 317 -9.64 5.76 7.57
C TYR A 317 -9.43 4.44 8.33
N GLY A 318 -9.21 4.48 9.65
CA GLY A 318 -9.07 3.31 10.49
C GLY A 318 -10.35 2.50 10.71
N SER A 319 -11.53 3.14 10.54
CA SER A 319 -12.85 2.53 10.78
C SER A 319 -13.52 1.93 9.53
N ILE A 320 -13.03 2.25 8.34
CA ILE A 320 -13.57 1.75 7.06
C ILE A 320 -12.81 0.51 6.58
N LYS A 321 -13.48 -0.30 5.73
CA LYS A 321 -12.93 -1.56 5.23
C LYS A 321 -12.00 -1.36 4.03
N PHE A 322 -11.23 -2.40 3.70
CA PHE A 322 -10.41 -2.54 2.49
C PHE A 322 -9.27 -1.52 2.36
N GLN A 323 -8.77 -1.00 3.49
CA GLN A 323 -7.68 -0.02 3.49
C GLN A 323 -6.28 -0.65 3.45
N ASN A 324 -6.17 -1.95 3.75
CA ASN A 324 -4.89 -2.67 3.74
C ASN A 324 -4.70 -3.52 2.48
N GLU A 325 -5.53 -3.34 1.47
CA GLU A 325 -5.57 -4.13 0.24
C GLU A 325 -5.60 -3.24 -0.99
N ASN A 326 -4.95 -3.68 -2.08
CA ASN A 326 -5.11 -3.16 -3.42
C ASN A 326 -6.06 -4.07 -4.19
N LEU A 327 -6.97 -3.51 -4.95
CA LEU A 327 -7.91 -4.24 -5.80
C LEU A 327 -7.54 -4.05 -7.26
N SER A 328 -7.60 -5.10 -8.07
CA SER A 328 -7.38 -5.01 -9.51
C SER A 328 -8.32 -5.94 -10.28
N ILE A 329 -8.80 -5.47 -11.43
CA ILE A 329 -9.56 -6.27 -12.37
C ILE A 329 -8.60 -7.00 -13.30
N ARG A 330 -8.75 -8.33 -13.44
CA ARG A 330 -8.07 -9.14 -14.45
C ARG A 330 -8.91 -9.11 -15.72
N ALA A 331 -8.55 -8.23 -16.66
CA ALA A 331 -9.27 -8.01 -17.90
C ALA A 331 -8.70 -8.87 -19.03
N SER A 332 -9.56 -9.62 -19.71
CA SER A 332 -9.23 -10.35 -20.92
C SER A 332 -9.24 -9.43 -22.15
N ASP A 333 -8.52 -9.82 -23.21
CA ASP A 333 -8.59 -9.12 -24.51
C ASP A 333 -10.02 -9.09 -25.04
N ALA A 334 -10.78 -10.19 -24.86
CA ALA A 334 -12.18 -10.27 -25.26
C ALA A 334 -13.08 -9.25 -24.53
N PHE A 335 -12.83 -9.00 -23.24
CA PHE A 335 -13.53 -7.97 -22.50
C PHE A 335 -13.16 -6.57 -23.00
N MET A 336 -11.87 -6.30 -23.22
CA MET A 336 -11.40 -5.02 -23.71
C MET A 336 -11.93 -4.69 -25.12
N ASP A 337 -11.95 -5.68 -26.00
CA ASP A 337 -12.56 -5.56 -27.33
C ASP A 337 -14.07 -5.26 -27.25
N ALA A 338 -14.81 -6.00 -26.41
CA ALA A 338 -16.23 -5.75 -26.19
C ALA A 338 -16.47 -4.36 -25.60
N ALA A 339 -15.64 -3.92 -24.64
CA ALA A 339 -15.73 -2.60 -24.02
C ALA A 339 -15.46 -1.46 -25.03
N SER A 340 -14.52 -1.67 -25.96
CA SER A 340 -14.22 -0.69 -27.03
C SER A 340 -15.40 -0.45 -27.97
N GLN A 341 -16.26 -1.45 -28.13
CA GLN A 341 -17.43 -1.44 -29.00
C GLN A 341 -18.74 -1.19 -28.25
N ASN A 342 -18.70 -0.94 -26.93
CA ASN A 342 -19.86 -0.91 -26.03
C ASN A 342 -20.75 -2.15 -26.16
N GLY A 343 -20.12 -3.30 -26.41
CA GLY A 343 -20.77 -4.57 -26.68
C GLY A 343 -21.26 -5.28 -25.40
N ASP A 344 -21.91 -6.41 -25.63
CA ASP A 344 -22.39 -7.29 -24.57
C ASP A 344 -21.26 -8.06 -23.91
N TRP A 345 -21.36 -8.26 -22.60
CA TRP A 345 -20.47 -9.09 -21.80
C TRP A 345 -21.26 -10.03 -20.89
N TRP A 346 -20.89 -11.30 -20.88
CA TRP A 346 -21.54 -12.28 -20.04
C TRP A 346 -20.64 -12.65 -18.86
N THR A 347 -21.14 -12.46 -17.64
CA THR A 347 -20.55 -13.06 -16.46
C THR A 347 -20.82 -14.58 -16.46
N LYS A 348 -20.00 -15.35 -15.74
CA LYS A 348 -20.05 -16.82 -15.73
C LYS A 348 -20.09 -17.31 -14.29
N ARG A 349 -20.94 -18.27 -14.00
CA ARG A 349 -20.95 -18.95 -12.71
C ARG A 349 -19.61 -19.67 -12.47
N VAL A 350 -19.10 -19.58 -11.28
CA VAL A 350 -17.85 -20.24 -10.88
C VAL A 350 -18.02 -21.77 -10.84
N THR A 351 -19.18 -22.22 -10.35
CA THR A 351 -19.45 -23.66 -10.12
C THR A 351 -19.57 -24.49 -11.38
N ASP A 352 -20.05 -23.95 -12.50
CA ASP A 352 -20.30 -24.72 -13.73
C ASP A 352 -19.89 -24.02 -15.03
N GLY A 353 -19.34 -22.80 -14.93
CA GLY A 353 -18.89 -22.01 -16.07
C GLY A 353 -19.99 -21.47 -16.99
N GLN A 354 -21.27 -21.70 -16.65
CA GLN A 354 -22.39 -21.24 -17.49
C GLN A 354 -22.60 -19.74 -17.39
N PRO A 355 -23.11 -19.09 -18.44
CA PRO A 355 -23.47 -17.68 -18.42
C PRO A 355 -24.43 -17.37 -17.26
N CYS A 356 -24.18 -16.29 -16.54
CA CYS A 356 -24.96 -15.85 -15.38
C CYS A 356 -25.78 -14.62 -15.69
N GLU A 357 -25.13 -13.48 -15.90
CA GLU A 357 -25.79 -12.20 -16.19
C GLU A 357 -25.18 -11.54 -17.43
N LYS A 358 -26.04 -10.86 -18.19
CA LYS A 358 -25.62 -10.06 -19.33
C LYS A 358 -25.39 -8.62 -18.89
N LYS A 359 -24.20 -8.10 -19.15
CA LYS A 359 -23.77 -6.72 -18.85
C LYS A 359 -23.37 -5.99 -20.13
N ASN A 360 -23.19 -4.68 -20.06
CA ASN A 360 -22.54 -3.93 -21.12
C ASN A 360 -21.07 -3.71 -20.74
N ALA A 361 -20.12 -4.18 -21.55
CA ALA A 361 -18.69 -4.11 -21.27
C ALA A 361 -18.18 -2.65 -21.16
N GLY A 362 -18.69 -1.76 -22.03
CA GLY A 362 -18.32 -0.33 -21.97
C GLY A 362 -18.80 0.35 -20.69
N ALA A 363 -19.98 -0.02 -20.19
CA ALA A 363 -20.49 0.47 -18.91
C ALA A 363 -19.65 -0.04 -17.72
N LEU A 364 -19.29 -1.34 -17.72
CA LEU A 364 -18.39 -1.90 -16.69
C LEU A 364 -17.03 -1.21 -16.67
N LEU A 365 -16.42 -0.96 -17.82
CA LEU A 365 -15.15 -0.22 -17.90
C LEU A 365 -15.31 1.22 -17.41
N THR A 366 -16.46 1.85 -17.64
CA THR A 366 -16.75 3.19 -17.10
C THR A 366 -16.85 3.15 -15.57
N GLN A 367 -17.54 2.16 -14.98
CA GLN A 367 -17.59 1.97 -13.52
C GLN A 367 -16.21 1.74 -12.91
N ILE A 368 -15.33 0.94 -13.56
CA ILE A 368 -13.94 0.76 -13.16
C ILE A 368 -13.23 2.11 -13.14
N ALA A 369 -13.35 2.89 -14.22
CA ALA A 369 -12.73 4.21 -14.30
C ALA A 369 -13.28 5.21 -13.26
N GLU A 370 -14.56 5.15 -12.91
CA GLU A 370 -15.18 5.95 -11.83
C GLU A 370 -14.63 5.58 -10.46
N GLY A 371 -14.49 4.28 -10.16
CA GLY A 371 -13.86 3.80 -8.93
C GLY A 371 -12.44 4.33 -8.80
N THR A 372 -11.63 4.13 -9.84
CA THR A 372 -10.24 4.62 -9.92
C THR A 372 -10.16 6.15 -9.80
N HIS A 373 -11.06 6.89 -10.45
CA HIS A 373 -11.13 8.35 -10.34
C HIS A 373 -11.38 8.81 -8.89
N MET A 374 -12.23 8.11 -8.15
CA MET A 374 -12.62 8.48 -6.80
C MET A 374 -11.60 8.10 -5.73
N CYS A 375 -11.01 6.90 -5.81
CA CYS A 375 -10.16 6.37 -4.73
C CYS A 375 -8.86 5.69 -5.18
N GLY A 376 -8.54 5.66 -6.49
CA GLY A 376 -7.34 5.02 -7.04
C GLY A 376 -7.46 3.50 -7.23
N ASP A 377 -8.58 2.90 -6.86
CA ASP A 377 -8.91 1.48 -7.01
C ASP A 377 -10.26 1.31 -7.76
N PRO A 378 -10.44 0.21 -8.51
CA PRO A 378 -9.44 -0.84 -8.77
C PRO A 378 -8.44 -0.44 -9.86
N GLY A 379 -7.23 -1.04 -9.80
CA GLY A 379 -6.30 -1.06 -10.92
C GLY A 379 -6.74 -2.05 -11.99
N MET A 380 -5.96 -2.15 -13.09
CA MET A 380 -6.24 -3.08 -14.17
C MET A 380 -5.02 -3.91 -14.54
N GLN A 381 -5.21 -5.20 -14.79
CA GLN A 381 -4.21 -6.16 -15.22
C GLN A 381 -4.72 -6.90 -16.46
N PHE A 382 -3.94 -6.93 -17.55
CA PHE A 382 -4.33 -7.49 -18.84
C PHE A 382 -3.93 -8.97 -18.93
N ASP A 383 -4.90 -9.85 -18.74
CA ASP A 383 -4.70 -11.29 -18.52
C ASP A 383 -3.98 -11.99 -19.65
N ASP A 384 -4.38 -11.72 -20.91
CA ASP A 384 -3.80 -12.37 -22.08
C ASP A 384 -2.40 -11.85 -22.38
N THR A 385 -2.14 -10.54 -22.24
CA THR A 385 -0.79 -9.97 -22.32
C THR A 385 0.15 -10.60 -21.28
N ILE A 386 -0.32 -10.77 -20.03
CA ILE A 386 0.47 -11.40 -18.97
C ILE A 386 0.80 -12.84 -19.36
N HIS A 387 -0.18 -13.61 -19.85
CA HIS A 387 0.01 -14.99 -20.25
C HIS A 387 0.91 -15.13 -21.49
N GLU A 388 0.91 -14.14 -22.39
CA GLU A 388 1.77 -14.13 -23.58
C GLU A 388 3.27 -14.16 -23.21
N TRP A 389 3.67 -13.48 -22.13
CA TRP A 389 5.04 -13.43 -21.62
C TRP A 389 5.34 -14.50 -20.56
N HIS A 390 4.44 -15.45 -20.33
CA HIS A 390 4.62 -16.49 -19.32
C HIS A 390 5.61 -17.56 -19.79
N THR A 391 6.66 -17.79 -18.99
CA THR A 391 7.73 -18.75 -19.25
C THR A 391 7.32 -20.22 -18.98
N CYS A 392 6.30 -20.42 -18.14
CA CYS A 392 5.86 -21.74 -17.67
C CYS A 392 4.40 -22.05 -18.07
N LYS A 393 4.07 -21.87 -19.36
CA LYS A 393 2.69 -22.09 -19.88
C LYS A 393 2.22 -23.55 -19.74
N GLY A 394 3.15 -24.49 -19.75
CA GLY A 394 2.84 -25.91 -19.52
C GLY A 394 2.30 -26.19 -18.12
N SER A 395 2.68 -25.39 -17.13
CA SER A 395 2.20 -25.50 -15.75
C SER A 395 0.81 -24.88 -15.55
N GLY A 396 0.47 -23.78 -16.21
CA GLY A 396 -0.85 -23.14 -16.06
C GLY A 396 -0.86 -21.66 -16.41
N ARG A 397 -1.88 -20.95 -15.94
CA ARG A 397 -2.01 -19.48 -16.08
C ARG A 397 -1.50 -18.76 -14.83
N GLN A 398 -1.10 -17.53 -15.01
CA GLN A 398 -0.81 -16.60 -13.93
C GLN A 398 -2.11 -15.87 -13.54
N ASN A 399 -2.64 -16.11 -12.34
CA ASN A 399 -3.96 -15.60 -11.94
C ASN A 399 -3.90 -14.27 -11.18
N CYS A 400 -2.84 -14.02 -10.44
CA CYS A 400 -2.69 -12.83 -9.60
C CYS A 400 -1.28 -12.26 -9.69
N THR A 401 -1.05 -11.16 -8.98
CA THR A 401 0.25 -10.52 -8.76
C THR A 401 0.49 -10.32 -7.26
N ASN A 402 1.72 -9.96 -6.88
CA ASN A 402 1.99 -9.37 -5.57
C ASN A 402 1.30 -7.98 -5.41
N PRO A 403 1.32 -7.36 -4.22
CA PRO A 403 0.60 -6.11 -3.96
C PRO A 403 0.89 -4.93 -4.89
N CYS A 404 2.11 -4.88 -5.41
CA CYS A 404 2.57 -3.77 -6.26
C CYS A 404 2.58 -4.10 -7.76
N SER A 405 2.07 -5.28 -8.16
CA SER A 405 1.88 -5.74 -9.54
C SER A 405 3.15 -6.00 -10.35
N GLU A 406 4.33 -6.05 -9.74
CA GLU A 406 5.58 -6.36 -10.45
C GLU A 406 5.89 -7.85 -10.51
N TYR A 407 5.51 -8.65 -9.49
CA TYR A 407 5.70 -10.09 -9.49
C TYR A 407 4.48 -10.80 -10.06
N LEU A 408 4.68 -11.49 -11.17
CA LEU A 408 3.68 -12.20 -11.95
C LEU A 408 4.18 -13.63 -12.16
N PHE A 409 3.54 -14.59 -11.53
CA PHE A 409 3.89 -16.01 -11.68
C PHE A 409 2.71 -16.92 -11.31
N LEU A 410 2.95 -18.21 -11.24
CA LEU A 410 1.97 -19.21 -10.82
C LEU A 410 1.56 -18.99 -9.35
N ASP A 411 0.36 -19.47 -9.02
CA ASP A 411 -0.14 -19.45 -7.65
C ASP A 411 0.75 -20.30 -6.71
N ASN A 412 0.71 -19.99 -5.41
CA ASN A 412 1.56 -20.59 -4.40
C ASN A 412 3.06 -20.45 -4.72
N SER A 413 3.49 -19.25 -5.05
CA SER A 413 4.88 -18.94 -5.37
C SER A 413 5.38 -17.70 -4.62
N ALA A 414 6.70 -17.54 -4.58
CA ALA A 414 7.36 -16.42 -3.92
C ALA A 414 8.56 -15.91 -4.72
N CYS A 415 8.90 -14.65 -4.51
CA CYS A 415 10.03 -14.00 -5.15
C CYS A 415 10.84 -13.19 -4.14
N ASN A 416 12.16 -13.39 -4.10
CA ASN A 416 13.05 -12.45 -3.44
C ASN A 416 13.52 -11.39 -4.43
N LEU A 417 13.70 -10.16 -3.93
CA LEU A 417 13.97 -8.99 -4.75
C LEU A 417 15.32 -8.35 -4.42
N ALA A 418 15.93 -7.74 -5.42
CA ALA A 418 17.02 -6.78 -5.26
C ALA A 418 16.86 -5.66 -6.28
N SER A 419 17.41 -4.48 -5.98
CA SER A 419 17.39 -3.34 -6.91
C SER A 419 18.73 -2.66 -6.97
N ILE A 420 19.13 -2.26 -8.17
CA ILE A 420 20.41 -1.61 -8.47
C ILE A 420 20.19 -0.12 -8.69
N ASN A 421 21.03 0.73 -8.11
CA ASN A 421 20.97 2.18 -8.24
C ASN A 421 21.65 2.63 -9.54
N LEU A 422 20.87 2.99 -10.54
CA LEU A 422 21.36 3.33 -11.88
C LEU A 422 22.34 4.52 -11.91
N LEU A 423 22.16 5.52 -11.03
CA LEU A 423 23.07 6.69 -10.97
C LEU A 423 24.51 6.32 -10.62
N LYS A 424 24.77 5.15 -10.02
CA LYS A 424 26.12 4.66 -9.72
C LYS A 424 26.90 4.16 -10.94
N PHE A 425 26.24 4.07 -12.09
CA PHE A 425 26.81 3.66 -13.38
C PHE A 425 26.82 4.81 -14.40
N ARG A 426 26.46 6.01 -13.96
CA ARG A 426 26.57 7.20 -14.76
C ARG A 426 28.03 7.63 -14.89
N THR A 427 28.53 7.84 -16.11
CA THR A 427 29.84 8.44 -16.42
C THR A 427 29.67 9.69 -17.27
N GLU A 428 30.73 10.41 -17.53
CA GLU A 428 30.73 11.54 -18.47
C GLU A 428 30.56 11.10 -19.93
N GLN A 429 30.98 9.86 -20.24
CA GLN A 429 30.90 9.27 -21.57
C GLN A 429 29.57 8.55 -21.85
N GLY A 430 28.72 8.35 -20.84
CA GLY A 430 27.47 7.62 -20.95
C GLY A 430 27.28 6.62 -19.80
N PHE A 431 26.44 5.63 -20.02
CA PHE A 431 26.11 4.62 -19.02
C PHE A 431 27.12 3.45 -19.06
N ASP A 432 27.77 3.15 -17.95
CA ASP A 432 28.71 2.01 -17.82
C ASP A 432 27.94 0.68 -17.75
N PHE A 433 27.49 0.22 -18.90
CA PHE A 433 26.65 -0.96 -19.04
C PHE A 433 27.39 -2.25 -18.72
N GLU A 434 28.71 -2.33 -18.91
CA GLU A 434 29.48 -3.51 -18.57
C GLU A 434 29.60 -3.69 -17.06
N ARG A 435 29.90 -2.60 -16.34
CA ARG A 435 29.96 -2.62 -14.88
C ARG A 435 28.58 -2.87 -14.29
N PHE A 436 27.53 -2.32 -14.89
CA PHE A 436 26.13 -2.62 -14.52
C PHE A 436 25.80 -4.10 -14.72
N ALA A 437 26.18 -4.70 -15.84
CA ALA A 437 25.98 -6.13 -16.09
C ALA A 437 26.69 -6.99 -15.05
N ARG A 438 27.92 -6.62 -14.63
CA ARG A 438 28.63 -7.32 -13.55
C ARG A 438 27.88 -7.25 -12.22
N ALA A 439 27.31 -6.09 -11.87
CA ALA A 439 26.47 -5.97 -10.67
C ALA A 439 25.22 -6.84 -10.76
N CYS A 440 24.54 -6.86 -11.90
CA CYS A 440 23.40 -7.74 -12.14
C CYS A 440 23.75 -9.21 -11.90
N ARG A 441 24.93 -9.65 -12.38
CA ARG A 441 25.41 -11.01 -12.19
C ARG A 441 25.60 -11.38 -10.71
N ILE A 442 26.24 -10.52 -9.91
CA ILE A 442 26.47 -10.76 -8.48
C ILE A 442 25.12 -10.88 -7.74
N PHE A 443 24.17 -9.98 -8.01
CA PHE A 443 22.85 -10.03 -7.38
C PHE A 443 22.04 -11.27 -7.79
N ILE A 444 22.09 -11.71 -9.05
CA ILE A 444 21.42 -12.96 -9.48
C ILE A 444 22.00 -14.17 -8.77
N ILE A 445 23.32 -14.27 -8.63
CA ILE A 445 23.95 -15.36 -7.87
C ILE A 445 23.51 -15.32 -6.39
N ALA A 446 23.52 -14.12 -5.76
CA ALA A 446 23.09 -13.95 -4.38
C ALA A 446 21.62 -14.35 -4.18
N GLN A 447 20.72 -13.89 -5.05
CA GLN A 447 19.28 -14.21 -4.99
C GLN A 447 19.01 -15.70 -5.21
N GLU A 448 19.77 -16.36 -6.09
CA GLU A 448 19.66 -17.79 -6.34
C GLU A 448 20.10 -18.62 -5.11
N ILE A 449 21.18 -18.24 -4.44
CA ILE A 449 21.63 -18.87 -3.18
C ILE A 449 20.56 -18.73 -2.10
N ILE A 450 19.90 -17.56 -2.01
CA ILE A 450 18.81 -17.32 -1.05
C ILE A 450 17.67 -18.33 -1.23
N VAL A 451 17.30 -18.70 -2.46
CA VAL A 451 16.22 -19.67 -2.72
C VAL A 451 16.47 -21.03 -2.07
N ASP A 452 17.72 -21.52 -2.07
CA ASP A 452 18.06 -22.83 -1.50
C ASP A 452 17.91 -22.89 0.03
N ARG A 453 18.02 -21.75 0.72
CA ARG A 453 18.07 -21.68 2.18
C ARG A 453 16.92 -20.86 2.80
N SER A 454 15.96 -20.45 2.00
CA SER A 454 14.77 -19.72 2.48
C SER A 454 13.68 -20.65 3.01
N SER A 455 12.84 -20.11 3.88
CA SER A 455 11.61 -20.74 4.32
C SER A 455 10.37 -19.92 3.91
N TYR A 456 9.24 -20.61 3.88
CA TYR A 456 7.97 -20.06 3.39
C TYR A 456 6.81 -20.51 4.30
N PRO A 457 5.66 -19.79 4.34
CA PRO A 457 4.60 -20.04 5.32
C PRO A 457 3.85 -21.35 5.12
N THR A 458 3.81 -21.88 3.89
CA THR A 458 3.09 -23.11 3.52
C THR A 458 3.99 -24.10 2.79
N GLU A 459 3.62 -25.39 2.85
CA GLU A 459 4.34 -26.44 2.13
C GLU A 459 4.28 -26.23 0.61
N ALA A 460 3.11 -25.82 0.09
CA ALA A 460 2.92 -25.56 -1.33
C ALA A 460 3.83 -24.44 -1.86
N ILE A 461 3.89 -23.30 -1.15
CA ILE A 461 4.77 -22.19 -1.53
C ILE A 461 6.25 -22.61 -1.46
N THR A 462 6.62 -23.38 -0.44
CA THR A 462 8.00 -23.91 -0.30
C THR A 462 8.37 -24.79 -1.48
N TYR A 463 7.51 -25.75 -1.81
CA TYR A 463 7.71 -26.64 -2.94
C TYR A 463 7.86 -25.85 -4.25
N ASN A 464 6.90 -24.98 -4.55
CA ASN A 464 6.88 -24.24 -5.81
C ASN A 464 8.04 -23.23 -5.92
N SER A 465 8.40 -22.55 -4.84
CA SER A 465 9.54 -21.63 -4.83
C SER A 465 10.86 -22.36 -5.14
N HIS A 466 11.06 -23.55 -4.59
CA HIS A 466 12.20 -24.37 -4.93
C HIS A 466 12.10 -24.97 -6.35
N TRP A 467 10.88 -25.34 -6.80
CA TRP A 467 10.63 -25.97 -8.08
C TRP A 467 10.85 -25.04 -9.28
N PHE A 468 10.47 -23.74 -9.15
CA PHE A 468 10.55 -22.73 -10.22
C PHE A 468 11.65 -21.69 -10.02
N ARG A 469 12.12 -21.46 -8.79
CA ARG A 469 13.25 -20.59 -8.44
C ARG A 469 13.13 -19.17 -9.00
N THR A 470 11.98 -18.53 -8.78
CA THR A 470 11.69 -17.19 -9.27
C THR A 470 12.45 -16.11 -8.52
N LEU A 471 13.08 -15.21 -9.25
CA LEU A 471 13.84 -14.05 -8.77
C LEU A 471 13.28 -12.77 -9.32
N GLY A 472 13.57 -11.65 -8.64
CA GLY A 472 13.12 -10.31 -9.04
C GLY A 472 14.23 -9.27 -8.90
N LEU A 473 15.21 -9.29 -9.80
CA LEU A 473 16.18 -8.21 -9.92
C LEU A 473 15.55 -7.02 -10.65
N GLY A 474 15.71 -5.82 -10.12
CA GLY A 474 15.27 -4.56 -10.70
C GLY A 474 16.28 -3.44 -10.54
N TYR A 475 15.82 -2.22 -10.74
CA TYR A 475 16.64 -1.02 -10.55
C TYR A 475 15.82 0.13 -9.94
N ALA A 476 16.54 1.17 -9.51
CA ALA A 476 15.98 2.45 -9.07
C ALA A 476 16.74 3.61 -9.71
N ASN A 477 16.22 4.82 -9.59
CA ASN A 477 16.83 6.05 -10.11
C ASN A 477 16.78 6.19 -11.64
N LEU A 478 15.83 5.55 -12.34
CA LEU A 478 15.72 5.75 -13.80
C LEU A 478 15.41 7.21 -14.14
N GLY A 479 14.39 7.82 -13.54
CA GLY A 479 14.02 9.22 -13.80
C GLY A 479 15.16 10.20 -13.51
N ALA A 480 15.88 9.97 -12.40
CA ALA A 480 17.05 10.75 -12.04
C ALA A 480 18.22 10.58 -13.03
N LEU A 481 18.47 9.35 -13.51
CA LEU A 481 19.49 9.08 -14.51
C LEU A 481 19.20 9.82 -15.82
N LEU A 482 17.98 9.69 -16.35
CA LEU A 482 17.55 10.36 -17.57
C LEU A 482 17.72 11.88 -17.43
N MET A 483 17.18 12.46 -16.37
CA MET A 483 17.34 13.89 -16.07
C MET A 483 18.80 14.29 -16.02
N SER A 484 19.68 13.52 -15.36
CA SER A 484 21.09 13.80 -15.20
C SER A 484 21.85 13.88 -16.54
N TYR A 485 21.38 13.16 -17.56
CA TYR A 485 21.90 13.26 -18.93
C TYR A 485 21.26 14.38 -19.76
N GLY A 486 20.27 15.09 -19.21
CA GLY A 486 19.51 16.11 -19.94
C GLY A 486 18.42 15.54 -20.86
N HIS A 487 18.06 14.26 -20.69
CA HIS A 487 16.95 13.64 -21.40
C HIS A 487 15.64 13.87 -20.66
N SER A 488 14.59 14.23 -21.40
CA SER A 488 13.24 14.24 -20.84
C SER A 488 12.77 12.81 -20.57
N TYR A 489 12.06 12.60 -19.45
CA TYR A 489 11.38 11.33 -19.19
C TYR A 489 10.37 10.97 -20.30
N ASP A 490 9.75 12.00 -20.91
CA ASP A 490 8.85 11.88 -22.06
C ASP A 490 9.59 12.22 -23.37
N SER A 491 10.64 11.47 -23.69
CA SER A 491 11.33 11.57 -24.98
C SER A 491 11.69 10.18 -25.50
N ASP A 492 11.88 10.08 -26.82
CA ASP A 492 12.27 8.83 -27.47
C ASP A 492 13.67 8.37 -27.05
N GLU A 493 14.58 9.34 -26.83
CA GLU A 493 15.91 9.09 -26.30
C GLU A 493 15.85 8.51 -24.89
N GLY A 494 15.03 9.12 -24.01
CA GLY A 494 14.83 8.64 -22.64
C GLY A 494 14.23 7.23 -22.60
N ARG A 495 13.23 6.97 -23.43
CA ARG A 495 12.58 5.66 -23.56
C ARG A 495 13.54 4.60 -24.10
N SER A 496 14.31 4.92 -25.13
CA SER A 496 15.27 3.99 -25.72
C SER A 496 16.41 3.66 -24.78
N LEU A 497 16.95 4.63 -24.03
CA LEU A 497 17.95 4.37 -22.99
C LEU A 497 17.40 3.48 -21.87
N ALA A 498 16.18 3.73 -21.41
CA ALA A 498 15.51 2.90 -20.40
C ALA A 498 15.32 1.46 -20.89
N ALA A 499 14.90 1.28 -22.14
CA ALA A 499 14.75 -0.03 -22.79
C ALA A 499 16.09 -0.77 -22.88
N LEU A 500 17.17 -0.09 -23.30
CA LEU A 500 18.52 -0.66 -23.37
C LEU A 500 19.03 -1.13 -22.00
N ILE A 501 18.92 -0.29 -20.98
CA ILE A 501 19.31 -0.63 -19.59
C ILE A 501 18.57 -1.88 -19.13
N THR A 502 17.27 -1.94 -19.38
CA THR A 502 16.43 -3.09 -18.97
C THR A 502 16.79 -4.36 -19.76
N ALA A 503 17.08 -4.21 -21.06
CA ALA A 503 17.52 -5.30 -21.92
C ALA A 503 18.88 -5.89 -21.47
N VAL A 504 19.84 -5.04 -21.08
CA VAL A 504 21.13 -5.47 -20.53
C VAL A 504 20.93 -6.21 -19.20
N MET A 505 20.11 -5.66 -18.30
CA MET A 505 19.81 -6.27 -17.00
C MET A 505 19.24 -7.69 -17.17
N THR A 506 18.17 -7.82 -17.91
CA THR A 506 17.44 -9.09 -18.03
C THR A 506 18.20 -10.10 -18.90
N GLY A 507 18.85 -9.64 -19.95
CA GLY A 507 19.71 -10.49 -20.77
C GLY A 507 20.88 -11.07 -19.96
N THR A 508 21.53 -10.23 -19.11
CA THR A 508 22.58 -10.69 -18.20
C THR A 508 22.03 -11.66 -17.15
N ALA A 509 20.87 -11.38 -16.59
CA ALA A 509 20.22 -12.23 -15.59
C ALA A 509 19.91 -13.63 -16.16
N TYR A 510 19.32 -13.72 -17.36
CA TYR A 510 19.04 -15.01 -17.99
C TYR A 510 20.32 -15.73 -18.48
N ARG A 511 21.33 -15.01 -18.96
CA ARG A 511 22.63 -15.59 -19.27
C ARG A 511 23.27 -16.22 -18.02
N THR A 512 23.25 -15.51 -16.89
CA THR A 512 23.74 -16.01 -15.60
C THR A 512 22.91 -17.21 -15.13
N SER A 513 21.58 -17.17 -15.28
CA SER A 513 20.68 -18.28 -14.96
C SER A 513 20.98 -19.53 -15.79
N ALA A 514 21.25 -19.38 -17.10
CA ALA A 514 21.65 -20.50 -17.97
C ALA A 514 23.04 -21.06 -17.61
N GLU A 515 23.96 -20.19 -17.20
CA GLU A 515 25.29 -20.60 -16.69
C GLU A 515 25.18 -21.37 -15.36
N LEU A 516 24.35 -20.88 -14.43
CA LEU A 516 24.03 -21.61 -13.19
C LEU A 516 23.35 -22.96 -13.49
N ALA A 517 22.47 -23.03 -14.48
CA ALA A 517 21.87 -24.29 -14.90
C ALA A 517 22.89 -25.31 -15.44
N ARG A 518 23.97 -24.87 -16.08
CA ARG A 518 25.07 -25.74 -16.49
C ARG A 518 25.75 -26.41 -15.29
N HIS A 519 25.85 -25.74 -14.14
CA HIS A 519 26.50 -26.23 -12.93
C HIS A 519 25.56 -27.00 -12.00
N LYS A 520 24.35 -26.51 -11.82
CA LYS A 520 23.38 -26.98 -10.82
C LYS A 520 22.16 -27.71 -11.41
N GLY A 521 22.07 -27.77 -12.74
CA GLY A 521 20.86 -28.21 -13.45
C GLY A 521 19.82 -27.09 -13.60
N PRO A 522 18.90 -27.21 -14.57
CA PRO A 522 17.80 -26.27 -14.73
C PRO A 522 16.83 -26.37 -13.53
N PHE A 523 15.95 -25.37 -13.37
CA PHE A 523 14.88 -25.48 -12.40
C PHE A 523 14.01 -26.72 -12.70
N ALA A 524 13.50 -27.37 -11.65
CA ALA A 524 12.83 -28.66 -11.78
C ALA A 524 11.58 -28.57 -12.69
N GLY A 525 10.81 -27.48 -12.56
CA GLY A 525 9.65 -27.17 -13.39
C GLY A 525 9.97 -26.97 -14.89
N TYR A 526 11.23 -26.87 -15.29
CA TYR A 526 11.65 -26.74 -16.69
C TYR A 526 11.27 -27.98 -17.52
N LYS A 527 11.52 -29.17 -16.95
CA LYS A 527 11.25 -30.47 -17.58
C LYS A 527 10.02 -31.19 -17.04
N ASP A 528 9.46 -30.74 -15.93
CA ASP A 528 8.24 -31.25 -15.31
C ASP A 528 7.31 -30.09 -14.91
N ALA A 529 6.29 -29.86 -15.72
CA ALA A 529 5.36 -28.75 -15.53
C ALA A 529 4.44 -28.89 -14.30
N ARG A 530 4.46 -30.02 -13.60
CA ARG A 530 3.67 -30.24 -12.38
C ARG A 530 4.22 -29.41 -11.21
N TYR A 531 3.33 -28.93 -10.37
CA TYR A 531 3.67 -28.20 -9.15
C TYR A 531 2.56 -28.39 -8.08
N ALA A 532 2.80 -27.97 -6.86
CA ALA A 532 1.80 -28.06 -5.80
C ALA A 532 0.59 -27.16 -6.10
N GLY A 533 -0.57 -27.77 -6.25
CA GLY A 533 -1.82 -27.11 -6.69
C GLY A 533 -2.06 -27.18 -8.22
N CYS A 534 -1.40 -28.12 -8.91
CA CYS A 534 -1.55 -28.30 -10.35
C CYS A 534 -2.06 -29.70 -10.69
N ASP A 535 -3.13 -29.76 -11.47
CA ASP A 535 -3.74 -31.01 -11.97
C ASP A 535 -3.17 -31.48 -13.32
N ASN A 536 -2.06 -30.91 -13.79
CA ASN A 536 -1.48 -31.25 -15.08
C ASN A 536 -1.07 -32.73 -15.14
N PRO A 537 -1.37 -33.44 -16.25
CA PRO A 537 -0.93 -34.82 -16.43
C PRO A 537 0.60 -34.89 -16.56
N PRO A 538 1.21 -36.04 -16.23
CA PRO A 538 2.63 -36.29 -16.47
C PRO A 538 3.02 -36.09 -17.94
N GLY A 539 4.24 -35.65 -18.20
CA GLY A 539 4.79 -35.54 -19.57
C GLY A 539 4.62 -34.14 -20.21
N LYS A 540 4.04 -33.16 -19.51
CA LYS A 540 4.14 -31.75 -19.92
C LYS A 540 5.42 -31.12 -19.33
N ASP A 541 6.02 -30.20 -20.09
CA ASP A 541 7.16 -29.41 -19.67
C ASP A 541 6.97 -27.91 -20.02
N ASN A 542 7.95 -27.12 -19.68
CA ASN A 542 7.96 -25.66 -19.94
C ASN A 542 9.10 -25.26 -20.90
N VAL A 543 9.77 -26.20 -21.54
CA VAL A 543 10.95 -25.93 -22.37
C VAL A 543 10.61 -24.98 -23.50
N ASP A 544 9.59 -25.33 -24.30
CA ASP A 544 9.22 -24.55 -25.48
C ASP A 544 8.71 -23.15 -25.09
N SER A 545 7.88 -23.04 -24.04
CA SER A 545 7.36 -21.76 -23.58
C SER A 545 8.47 -20.84 -23.05
N MET A 546 9.43 -21.41 -22.33
CA MET A 546 10.58 -20.65 -21.82
C MET A 546 11.46 -20.15 -22.98
N LEU A 547 11.85 -21.02 -23.92
CA LEU A 547 12.67 -20.63 -25.07
C LEU A 547 11.98 -19.61 -25.97
N ALA A 548 10.67 -19.77 -26.22
CA ALA A 548 9.89 -18.83 -27.01
C ALA A 548 9.85 -17.43 -26.37
N VAL A 549 9.75 -17.31 -25.05
CA VAL A 549 9.79 -16.02 -24.36
C VAL A 549 11.19 -15.40 -24.46
N ILE A 550 12.27 -16.17 -24.30
CA ILE A 550 13.64 -15.66 -24.49
C ILE A 550 13.88 -15.17 -25.93
N GLU A 551 13.39 -15.90 -26.95
CA GLU A 551 13.45 -15.47 -28.35
C GLU A 551 12.62 -14.20 -28.59
N LYS A 552 11.46 -14.06 -27.94
CA LYS A 552 10.61 -12.86 -28.01
C LYS A 552 11.32 -11.63 -27.42
N HIS A 553 12.03 -11.78 -26.29
CA HIS A 553 12.86 -10.72 -25.71
C HIS A 553 14.00 -10.30 -26.66
N LEU A 554 14.68 -11.29 -27.26
CA LEU A 554 15.74 -11.00 -28.23
C LEU A 554 15.21 -10.22 -29.45
N LYS A 555 14.05 -10.63 -29.98
CA LYS A 555 13.40 -9.96 -31.11
C LYS A 555 12.97 -8.53 -30.76
N ALA A 556 12.54 -8.26 -29.54
CA ALA A 556 12.13 -6.92 -29.11
C ALA A 556 13.26 -5.88 -29.25
N LEU A 557 14.55 -6.28 -29.22
CA LEU A 557 15.69 -5.39 -29.44
C LEU A 557 15.70 -4.72 -30.83
N GLU A 558 14.95 -5.27 -31.79
CA GLU A 558 14.80 -4.66 -33.12
C GLU A 558 13.98 -3.36 -33.10
N GLN A 559 13.24 -3.11 -32.00
CA GLN A 559 12.40 -1.92 -31.82
C GLN A 559 13.15 -0.74 -31.21
N ILE A 560 14.37 -0.96 -30.72
CA ILE A 560 15.17 0.10 -30.07
C ILE A 560 15.93 0.89 -31.13
N ASP A 561 15.92 2.22 -31.01
CA ASP A 561 16.65 3.11 -31.91
C ASP A 561 18.17 2.89 -31.77
N GLU A 562 18.79 2.45 -32.87
CA GLU A 562 20.22 2.13 -32.93
C GLU A 562 21.13 3.37 -32.76
N SER A 563 20.61 4.58 -32.96
CA SER A 563 21.39 5.82 -32.88
C SER A 563 21.70 6.25 -31.44
N ILE A 564 20.95 5.72 -30.44
CA ILE A 564 21.05 6.17 -29.04
C ILE A 564 22.35 5.69 -28.38
N ASP A 565 22.62 4.40 -28.44
CA ASP A 565 23.85 3.79 -27.92
C ASP A 565 24.12 2.46 -28.68
N PRO A 566 24.83 2.53 -29.82
CA PRO A 566 25.11 1.33 -30.63
C PRO A 566 25.95 0.27 -29.91
N GLU A 567 26.86 0.68 -29.01
CA GLU A 567 27.71 -0.26 -28.26
C GLU A 567 26.88 -1.05 -27.25
N MET A 568 26.07 -0.36 -26.47
CA MET A 568 25.19 -0.98 -25.50
C MET A 568 24.14 -1.89 -26.16
N LEU A 569 23.58 -1.49 -27.31
CA LEU A 569 22.63 -2.30 -28.08
C LEU A 569 23.31 -3.58 -28.60
N ASN A 570 24.53 -3.50 -29.11
CA ASN A 570 25.29 -4.66 -29.55
C ASN A 570 25.67 -5.58 -28.39
N TYR A 571 26.01 -5.03 -27.25
CA TYR A 571 26.23 -5.79 -26.02
C TYR A 571 24.95 -6.52 -25.57
N ALA A 572 23.80 -5.83 -25.56
CA ALA A 572 22.51 -6.45 -25.25
C ALA A 572 22.18 -7.59 -26.21
N ARG A 573 22.28 -7.36 -27.54
CA ARG A 573 22.07 -8.38 -28.57
C ARG A 573 22.99 -9.62 -28.37
N SER A 574 24.25 -9.38 -28.08
CA SER A 574 25.22 -10.48 -27.81
C SER A 574 24.83 -11.28 -26.55
N THR A 575 24.48 -10.56 -25.48
CA THR A 575 24.11 -11.16 -24.19
C THR A 575 22.84 -12.04 -24.32
N TRP A 576 21.81 -11.53 -25.02
CA TRP A 576 20.57 -12.31 -25.26
C TRP A 576 20.80 -13.51 -26.17
N LYS A 577 21.64 -13.41 -27.20
CA LYS A 577 22.06 -14.55 -28.03
C LYS A 577 22.77 -15.61 -27.21
N GLN A 578 23.69 -15.21 -26.33
CA GLN A 578 24.37 -16.12 -25.41
C GLN A 578 23.40 -16.81 -24.43
N ALA A 579 22.46 -16.05 -23.85
CA ALA A 579 21.42 -16.58 -22.97
C ALA A 579 20.59 -17.64 -23.68
N LEU A 580 20.12 -17.36 -24.91
CA LEU A 580 19.34 -18.29 -25.71
C LEU A 580 20.16 -19.55 -26.08
N GLN A 581 21.42 -19.37 -26.51
CA GLN A 581 22.29 -20.47 -26.90
C GLN A 581 22.58 -21.40 -25.71
N GLN A 582 22.95 -20.84 -24.56
CA GLN A 582 23.23 -21.63 -23.34
C GLN A 582 21.93 -22.24 -22.79
N GLY A 583 20.80 -21.52 -22.86
CA GLY A 583 19.49 -22.00 -22.44
C GLY A 583 19.01 -23.22 -23.27
N LYS A 584 19.27 -23.23 -24.59
CA LYS A 584 19.01 -24.39 -25.45
C LYS A 584 19.88 -25.62 -25.07
N GLN A 585 21.09 -25.40 -24.56
CA GLN A 585 22.03 -26.47 -24.18
C GLN A 585 21.80 -27.01 -22.76
N HIS A 586 21.53 -26.14 -21.80
CA HIS A 586 21.55 -26.43 -20.36
C HIS A 586 20.21 -26.17 -19.66
N GLY A 587 19.27 -25.49 -20.33
CA GLY A 587 18.09 -24.90 -19.68
C GLY A 587 18.43 -23.64 -18.89
N PHE A 588 17.49 -23.21 -18.03
CA PHE A 588 17.66 -22.08 -17.14
C PHE A 588 17.51 -22.52 -15.69
N ARG A 589 18.24 -21.89 -14.76
CA ARG A 589 18.13 -22.17 -13.34
C ARG A 589 16.89 -21.51 -12.70
N ASN A 590 16.35 -20.47 -13.32
CA ASN A 590 15.28 -19.64 -12.81
C ASN A 590 14.18 -19.47 -13.88
N ALA A 591 12.94 -19.68 -13.51
CA ALA A 591 11.79 -19.46 -14.38
C ALA A 591 11.51 -17.97 -14.65
N GLN A 592 11.82 -17.10 -13.68
CA GLN A 592 11.75 -15.65 -13.78
C GLN A 592 12.98 -15.03 -13.09
N VAL A 593 13.48 -13.90 -13.60
CA VAL A 593 14.72 -13.29 -13.08
C VAL A 593 14.61 -11.81 -12.75
N THR A 594 13.74 -11.05 -13.43
CA THR A 594 13.66 -9.58 -13.29
C THR A 594 12.23 -9.07 -13.11
N VAL A 595 12.10 -8.02 -12.30
CA VAL A 595 10.88 -7.22 -12.11
C VAL A 595 11.28 -5.75 -11.88
N LEU A 596 10.38 -4.80 -12.07
CA LEU A 596 10.58 -3.45 -11.57
C LEU A 596 9.72 -3.19 -10.33
N ALA A 597 10.35 -3.41 -9.17
CA ALA A 597 9.74 -3.16 -7.87
C ALA A 597 9.66 -1.64 -7.57
N PRO A 598 8.79 -1.21 -6.64
CA PRO A 598 8.67 0.21 -6.25
C PRO A 598 9.96 0.79 -5.66
N THR A 599 10.80 -0.02 -5.02
CA THR A 599 12.06 0.37 -4.34
C THR A 599 11.90 1.52 -3.34
N GLY A 600 10.79 1.57 -2.59
CA GLY A 600 10.51 2.66 -1.65
C GLY A 600 11.57 2.75 -0.53
N THR A 601 11.48 1.89 0.49
CA THR A 601 12.39 1.94 1.66
C THR A 601 13.86 1.70 1.28
N ILE A 602 14.14 0.76 0.38
CA ILE A 602 15.52 0.49 -0.06
C ILE A 602 16.06 1.60 -0.98
N GLY A 603 15.19 2.32 -1.69
CA GLY A 603 15.58 3.52 -2.44
C GLY A 603 16.10 4.62 -1.52
N PHE A 604 15.46 4.85 -0.38
CA PHE A 604 15.97 5.77 0.64
C PHE A 604 17.28 5.30 1.27
N LEU A 605 17.46 3.99 1.49
CA LEU A 605 18.74 3.43 1.95
C LEU A 605 19.86 3.68 0.94
N MET A 606 19.57 3.62 -0.36
CA MET A 606 20.51 3.86 -1.44
C MET A 606 20.65 5.33 -1.84
N ASP A 607 20.02 6.24 -1.13
CA ASP A 607 19.98 7.69 -1.44
C ASP A 607 19.52 8.02 -2.87
N CYS A 608 18.54 7.28 -3.37
CA CYS A 608 17.96 7.49 -4.67
C CYS A 608 17.10 8.76 -4.72
N ASP A 609 17.26 9.56 -5.78
CA ASP A 609 16.39 10.72 -6.06
C ASP A 609 15.01 10.29 -6.56
N THR A 610 14.94 9.16 -7.31
CA THR A 610 13.68 8.58 -7.82
C THR A 610 13.61 7.08 -7.53
N THR A 611 12.41 6.58 -7.31
CA THR A 611 12.16 5.18 -6.95
C THR A 611 11.81 4.36 -8.19
N GLY A 612 12.36 3.13 -8.31
CA GLY A 612 12.08 2.25 -9.44
C GLY A 612 12.22 2.92 -10.81
N ILE A 613 11.21 2.77 -11.62
CA ILE A 613 11.06 3.39 -12.95
C ILE A 613 10.40 4.79 -12.88
N GLU A 614 10.05 5.29 -11.68
CA GLU A 614 9.31 6.53 -11.55
C GLU A 614 10.11 7.76 -12.01
N PRO A 615 9.46 8.77 -12.59
CA PRO A 615 10.06 10.09 -12.77
C PRO A 615 10.23 10.79 -11.41
N ALA A 616 10.89 11.92 -11.38
CA ALA A 616 10.94 12.75 -10.19
C ALA A 616 9.53 13.18 -9.76
N ILE A 617 9.24 13.05 -8.46
CA ILE A 617 7.95 13.48 -7.87
C ILE A 617 7.86 15.00 -7.85
N GLY A 618 8.99 15.67 -7.57
CA GLY A 618 9.17 17.11 -7.56
C GLY A 618 10.65 17.46 -7.68
N LEU A 619 10.96 18.72 -7.91
CA LEU A 619 12.33 19.21 -8.11
C LEU A 619 13.08 19.45 -6.79
N VAL A 620 12.37 19.47 -5.65
CA VAL A 620 12.95 19.67 -4.32
C VAL A 620 12.57 18.54 -3.38
N ALA A 621 13.53 18.14 -2.56
CA ALA A 621 13.34 17.31 -1.39
C ALA A 621 13.30 18.20 -0.13
N TYR A 622 12.44 17.85 0.84
CA TYR A 622 12.29 18.57 2.09
C TYR A 622 13.08 17.88 3.19
N LYS A 623 13.93 18.65 3.89
CA LYS A 623 14.71 18.22 5.04
C LYS A 623 14.24 18.94 6.30
N SER A 624 13.78 18.19 7.30
CA SER A 624 13.48 18.75 8.61
C SER A 624 14.76 19.17 9.36
N LEU A 625 14.78 20.35 9.93
CA LEU A 625 15.91 20.88 10.71
C LEU A 625 15.74 20.58 12.20
N ALA A 626 16.84 20.36 12.92
CA ALA A 626 16.89 20.04 14.35
C ALA A 626 16.34 21.14 15.29
N GLY A 627 15.94 22.30 14.78
CA GLY A 627 15.35 23.42 15.56
C GLY A 627 13.93 23.79 15.16
N GLY A 628 13.27 22.89 14.43
CA GLY A 628 11.99 23.20 13.78
C GLY A 628 12.19 24.01 12.50
N GLY A 629 11.55 23.63 11.43
CA GLY A 629 11.67 24.21 10.11
C GLY A 629 12.03 23.17 9.05
N MET A 630 11.72 23.48 7.79
CA MET A 630 12.00 22.60 6.66
C MET A 630 12.96 23.29 5.69
N LEU A 631 14.06 22.61 5.36
CA LEU A 631 14.99 23.04 4.33
C LEU A 631 14.59 22.39 3.00
N GLN A 632 14.48 23.19 1.95
CA GLN A 632 14.27 22.72 0.58
C GLN A 632 15.63 22.55 -0.12
N LEU A 633 15.87 21.38 -0.67
CA LEU A 633 17.07 21.07 -1.43
C LEU A 633 16.68 20.57 -2.81
N PRO A 634 17.27 21.08 -3.90
CA PRO A 634 17.14 20.49 -5.22
C PRO A 634 17.61 19.03 -5.19
N ILE A 635 16.95 18.15 -5.94
CA ILE A 635 17.37 16.75 -6.08
C ILE A 635 18.74 16.67 -6.75
N LYS A 636 19.52 15.62 -6.40
CA LYS A 636 20.95 15.50 -6.75
C LYS A 636 21.23 15.42 -8.26
N SER A 637 20.26 14.98 -9.06
CA SER A 637 20.34 14.87 -10.52
C SER A 637 20.33 16.22 -11.24
N ILE A 638 19.73 17.28 -10.67
CA ILE A 638 19.57 18.58 -11.33
C ILE A 638 20.91 19.26 -11.65
N PRO A 639 21.91 19.36 -10.75
CA PRO A 639 23.21 19.94 -11.09
C PRO A 639 23.88 19.28 -12.29
N HIS A 640 23.83 17.96 -12.40
CA HIS A 640 24.36 17.20 -13.52
C HIS A 640 23.59 17.45 -14.83
N ALA A 641 22.25 17.55 -14.74
CA ALA A 641 21.42 17.91 -15.88
C ALA A 641 21.83 19.27 -16.47
N LEU A 642 21.95 20.28 -15.61
CA LEU A 642 22.33 21.63 -16.03
C LEU A 642 23.74 21.66 -16.63
N GLU A 643 24.67 20.85 -16.13
CA GLU A 643 26.01 20.71 -16.69
C GLU A 643 26.00 20.12 -18.11
N ASN A 644 25.29 19.00 -18.29
CA ASN A 644 25.16 18.34 -19.59
C ASN A 644 24.40 19.20 -20.63
N LEU A 645 23.48 20.05 -20.18
CA LEU A 645 22.77 21.01 -21.01
C LEU A 645 23.61 22.25 -21.33
N GLY A 646 24.89 22.32 -20.87
CA GLY A 646 25.86 23.34 -21.21
C GLY A 646 25.74 24.67 -20.45
N TYR A 647 25.07 24.69 -19.31
CA TYR A 647 24.98 25.88 -18.46
C TYR A 647 26.28 26.12 -17.70
N LYS A 648 26.75 27.39 -17.70
CA LYS A 648 27.93 27.82 -16.94
C LYS A 648 27.65 27.79 -15.43
N LEU A 649 28.69 27.74 -14.61
CA LEU A 649 28.55 27.61 -13.14
C LEU A 649 27.63 28.69 -12.55
N SER A 650 27.81 29.96 -12.93
CA SER A 650 26.96 31.08 -12.44
C SER A 650 25.48 30.98 -12.89
N GLU A 651 25.22 30.39 -14.03
CA GLU A 651 23.86 30.14 -14.54
C GLU A 651 23.24 28.96 -13.77
N ARG A 652 24.02 27.90 -13.51
CA ARG A 652 23.60 26.75 -12.71
C ARG A 652 23.22 27.18 -11.29
N GLU A 653 24.05 28.00 -10.64
CA GLU A 653 23.77 28.53 -9.30
C GLU A 653 22.47 29.34 -9.26
N ARG A 654 22.25 30.20 -10.26
CA ARG A 654 21.02 31.00 -10.37
C ARG A 654 19.79 30.11 -10.52
N ILE A 655 19.84 29.08 -11.38
CA ILE A 655 18.74 28.15 -11.63
C ILE A 655 18.47 27.34 -10.35
N LEU A 656 19.51 26.81 -9.70
CA LEU A 656 19.38 26.03 -8.45
C LEU A 656 18.79 26.87 -7.32
N ASN A 657 19.17 28.14 -7.17
CA ASN A 657 18.61 29.05 -6.19
C ASN A 657 17.14 29.34 -6.46
N HIS A 658 16.76 29.54 -7.74
CA HIS A 658 15.35 29.70 -8.11
C HIS A 658 14.53 28.46 -7.75
N ILE A 659 15.02 27.24 -8.05
CA ILE A 659 14.35 25.98 -7.69
C ILE A 659 14.25 25.86 -6.17
N LYS A 660 15.31 26.19 -5.44
CA LYS A 660 15.32 26.14 -3.97
C LYS A 660 14.30 27.08 -3.35
N GLU A 661 14.13 28.28 -3.92
CA GLU A 661 13.22 29.31 -3.38
C GLU A 661 11.77 29.06 -3.78
N TYR A 662 11.50 28.73 -5.06
CA TYR A 662 10.15 28.66 -5.60
C TYR A 662 9.67 27.22 -5.85
N GLY A 663 10.54 26.24 -5.74
CA GLY A 663 10.24 24.82 -5.99
C GLY A 663 9.96 24.47 -7.46
N THR A 664 10.19 25.39 -8.40
CA THR A 664 9.91 25.24 -9.83
C THR A 664 11.00 25.84 -10.70
N ILE A 665 11.06 25.43 -11.97
CA ILE A 665 11.90 26.05 -13.02
C ILE A 665 11.19 27.18 -13.76
N GLU A 666 9.85 27.23 -13.65
CA GLU A 666 9.02 28.16 -14.39
C GLU A 666 9.15 29.59 -13.85
N PRO A 667 8.84 30.63 -14.67
CA PRO A 667 8.77 32.01 -14.20
C PRO A 667 7.69 32.16 -13.10
N VAL A 668 8.05 32.88 -12.04
CA VAL A 668 7.15 33.14 -10.90
C VAL A 668 6.86 34.64 -10.80
N LYS A 669 5.61 35.02 -10.54
CA LYS A 669 5.22 36.39 -10.23
C LYS A 669 5.38 36.66 -8.73
N SER A 670 6.23 37.61 -8.38
CA SER A 670 6.43 38.09 -7.00
C SER A 670 6.48 39.61 -6.99
N ASN A 671 5.70 40.25 -6.15
CA ASN A 671 5.60 41.71 -5.99
C ASN A 671 5.37 42.50 -7.31
N GLY A 672 4.64 41.90 -8.26
CA GLY A 672 4.35 42.51 -9.56
C GLY A 672 5.44 42.29 -10.63
N GLU A 673 6.58 41.73 -10.27
CA GLU A 673 7.66 41.40 -11.18
C GLU A 673 7.65 39.93 -11.58
N THR A 674 8.09 39.60 -12.80
CA THR A 674 8.27 38.21 -13.25
C THR A 674 9.71 37.79 -13.01
N ILE A 675 9.94 36.88 -12.08
CA ILE A 675 11.26 36.31 -11.75
C ILE A 675 11.45 35.03 -12.56
N THR A 676 12.52 34.97 -13.37
CA THR A 676 12.84 33.80 -14.21
C THR A 676 14.03 33.04 -13.63
N SER A 677 14.00 31.71 -13.74
CA SER A 677 15.13 30.86 -13.37
C SER A 677 16.35 31.09 -14.28
N GLY A 678 16.13 31.56 -15.53
CA GLY A 678 17.15 31.65 -16.56
C GLY A 678 17.41 30.34 -17.29
N LEU A 679 16.62 29.29 -17.01
CA LEU A 679 16.59 28.09 -17.85
C LEU A 679 15.93 28.40 -19.18
N LYS A 680 16.45 27.85 -20.28
CA LYS A 680 15.86 28.01 -21.62
C LYS A 680 14.58 27.15 -21.70
N GLU A 681 13.55 27.64 -22.37
CA GLU A 681 12.27 26.96 -22.53
C GLU A 681 12.39 25.57 -23.17
N GLU A 682 13.30 25.42 -24.15
CA GLU A 682 13.57 24.13 -24.80
C GLU A 682 14.03 23.04 -23.84
N HIS A 683 14.64 23.43 -22.72
CA HIS A 683 15.11 22.50 -21.66
C HIS A 683 14.08 22.23 -20.56
N PHE A 684 12.93 22.92 -20.52
CA PHE A 684 11.95 22.76 -19.45
C PHE A 684 11.45 21.32 -19.32
N LYS A 685 11.25 20.63 -20.47
CA LYS A 685 10.77 19.24 -20.51
C LYS A 685 11.67 18.24 -19.79
N VAL A 686 12.97 18.54 -19.64
CA VAL A 686 13.92 17.68 -18.90
C VAL A 686 13.58 17.63 -17.40
N PHE A 687 13.01 18.70 -16.89
CA PHE A 687 12.68 18.90 -15.48
C PHE A 687 11.18 18.73 -15.17
N ASP A 688 10.40 18.15 -16.09
CA ASP A 688 9.02 17.81 -15.82
C ASP A 688 8.92 16.69 -14.79
N THR A 689 7.99 16.81 -13.85
CA THR A 689 7.83 15.92 -12.69
C THR A 689 6.47 15.23 -12.70
N ALA A 690 6.31 14.18 -11.90
CA ALA A 690 5.06 13.42 -11.80
C ALA A 690 3.89 14.26 -11.27
N PHE A 691 4.19 15.25 -10.41
CA PHE A 691 3.23 16.22 -9.89
C PHE A 691 3.74 17.63 -10.13
N ARG A 692 2.86 18.62 -10.05
CA ARG A 692 3.24 20.03 -10.13
C ARG A 692 4.26 20.38 -9.06
N SER A 693 5.41 20.92 -9.47
CA SER A 693 6.49 21.25 -8.54
C SER A 693 6.40 22.71 -8.09
N GLY A 694 6.27 22.91 -6.78
CA GLY A 694 6.15 24.25 -6.17
C GLY A 694 4.99 25.06 -6.73
N SER A 695 5.25 26.28 -7.17
CA SER A 695 4.27 27.18 -7.80
C SER A 695 4.12 26.97 -9.33
N GLY A 696 4.84 26.00 -9.90
CA GLY A 696 4.81 25.69 -11.34
C GLY A 696 3.51 25.02 -11.78
N LYS A 697 3.29 24.99 -13.09
CA LYS A 697 2.12 24.37 -13.72
C LYS A 697 2.47 23.12 -14.50
N ARG A 698 3.78 22.95 -14.84
CA ARG A 698 4.26 21.84 -15.65
C ARG A 698 4.17 20.53 -14.88
N VAL A 699 3.77 19.47 -15.59
CA VAL A 699 3.65 18.10 -15.10
C VAL A 699 3.78 17.14 -16.27
N LEU A 700 4.33 15.97 -16.06
CA LEU A 700 4.32 14.90 -17.06
C LEU A 700 2.88 14.48 -17.38
N THR A 701 2.61 14.24 -18.65
CA THR A 701 1.31 13.71 -19.06
C THR A 701 1.15 12.26 -18.59
N HIS A 702 -0.09 11.82 -18.32
CA HIS A 702 -0.35 10.43 -17.96
C HIS A 702 0.09 9.44 -19.05
N LEU A 703 0.05 9.86 -20.32
CA LEU A 703 0.54 9.06 -21.44
C LEU A 703 2.06 8.85 -21.40
N ALA A 704 2.86 9.83 -20.93
CA ALA A 704 4.29 9.68 -20.77
C ALA A 704 4.67 8.50 -19.85
N HIS A 705 3.88 8.28 -18.80
CA HIS A 705 4.05 7.13 -17.91
C HIS A 705 3.81 5.81 -18.64
N ILE A 706 2.77 5.74 -19.46
CA ILE A 706 2.42 4.53 -20.24
C ILE A 706 3.47 4.25 -21.32
N GLU A 707 3.92 5.28 -22.04
CA GLU A 707 4.93 5.12 -23.07
C GLU A 707 6.27 4.62 -22.51
N MET A 708 6.69 5.11 -21.34
CA MET A 708 7.89 4.62 -20.66
C MET A 708 7.73 3.14 -20.23
N MET A 709 6.57 2.76 -19.67
CA MET A 709 6.28 1.37 -19.33
C MET A 709 6.31 0.48 -20.58
N SER A 710 5.69 0.91 -21.67
CA SER A 710 5.64 0.20 -22.95
C SER A 710 7.03 -0.04 -23.56
N ALA A 711 7.92 0.93 -23.45
CA ALA A 711 9.29 0.80 -23.94
C ALA A 711 10.11 -0.25 -23.15
N VAL A 712 9.85 -0.38 -21.87
CA VAL A 712 10.61 -1.24 -20.94
C VAL A 712 10.01 -2.65 -20.81
N GLN A 713 8.68 -2.80 -20.89
CA GLN A 713 7.96 -4.05 -20.63
C GLN A 713 8.46 -5.24 -21.48
N PRO A 714 8.81 -5.08 -22.79
CA PRO A 714 9.29 -6.18 -23.61
C PRO A 714 10.61 -6.80 -23.14
N PHE A 715 11.31 -6.16 -22.21
CA PHE A 715 12.60 -6.62 -21.67
C PHE A 715 12.54 -7.10 -20.22
N LEU A 716 11.32 -7.25 -19.64
CA LEU A 716 11.14 -7.74 -18.27
C LEU A 716 10.46 -9.10 -18.25
N SER A 717 11.01 -10.03 -17.48
CA SER A 717 10.37 -11.35 -17.28
C SER A 717 9.10 -11.25 -16.43
N GLY A 718 9.12 -10.42 -15.39
CA GLY A 718 7.92 -10.09 -14.60
C GLY A 718 7.19 -8.83 -15.09
N GLY A 719 6.66 -8.05 -14.16
CA GLY A 719 5.93 -6.81 -14.41
C GLY A 719 6.63 -5.56 -13.90
N ILE A 720 5.89 -4.47 -13.93
CA ILE A 720 6.34 -3.13 -13.56
C ILE A 720 5.40 -2.59 -12.48
N SER A 721 5.96 -2.24 -11.33
CA SER A 721 5.27 -1.42 -10.35
C SER A 721 5.46 0.04 -10.70
N LYS A 722 4.42 0.66 -11.22
CA LYS A 722 4.41 2.06 -11.61
C LYS A 722 3.04 2.68 -11.42
N THR A 723 3.03 3.86 -10.86
CA THR A 723 1.83 4.67 -10.76
C THR A 723 1.73 5.62 -11.96
N VAL A 724 0.61 5.59 -12.66
CA VAL A 724 0.26 6.61 -13.65
C VAL A 724 -0.36 7.77 -12.88
N ASN A 725 0.40 8.84 -12.72
CA ASN A 725 -0.05 10.03 -12.00
C ASN A 725 -0.89 10.91 -12.93
N MET A 726 -2.04 11.37 -12.43
CA MET A 726 -2.95 12.26 -13.14
C MET A 726 -3.23 13.52 -12.31
N PRO A 727 -3.37 14.69 -12.95
CA PRO A 727 -3.74 15.90 -12.24
C PRO A 727 -5.19 15.82 -11.71
N GLN A 728 -5.52 16.67 -10.76
CA GLN A 728 -6.84 16.72 -10.12
C GLN A 728 -7.99 16.92 -11.12
N GLU A 729 -7.73 17.62 -12.21
CA GLU A 729 -8.70 17.93 -13.27
C GLU A 729 -8.97 16.75 -14.22
N ALA A 730 -8.21 15.66 -14.12
CA ALA A 730 -8.40 14.49 -14.97
C ALA A 730 -9.81 13.89 -14.77
N THR A 731 -10.43 13.56 -15.87
CA THR A 731 -11.80 13.05 -15.92
C THR A 731 -11.86 11.52 -15.89
N VAL A 732 -13.03 10.96 -15.65
CA VAL A 732 -13.30 9.51 -15.80
C VAL A 732 -12.99 9.04 -17.23
N GLN A 733 -13.23 9.88 -18.24
CA GLN A 733 -12.94 9.55 -19.63
C GLN A 733 -11.42 9.45 -19.88
N ASP A 734 -10.60 10.35 -19.29
CA ASP A 734 -9.12 10.27 -19.41
C ASP A 734 -8.59 8.95 -18.80
N ILE A 735 -9.16 8.50 -17.68
CA ILE A 735 -8.81 7.22 -17.06
C ILE A 735 -9.19 6.05 -17.98
N ARG A 736 -10.39 6.08 -18.54
CA ARG A 736 -10.86 5.05 -19.48
C ARG A 736 -9.96 4.96 -20.72
N GLU A 737 -9.58 6.11 -21.29
CA GLU A 737 -8.67 6.18 -22.43
C GLU A 737 -7.27 5.67 -22.08
N THR A 738 -6.79 5.95 -20.87
CA THR A 738 -5.52 5.44 -20.35
C THR A 738 -5.53 3.91 -20.26
N TYR A 739 -6.61 3.28 -19.81
CA TYR A 739 -6.73 1.82 -19.78
C TYR A 739 -6.70 1.21 -21.18
N PHE A 740 -7.41 1.80 -22.15
CA PHE A 740 -7.34 1.35 -23.56
C PHE A 740 -5.95 1.55 -24.15
N HIS A 741 -5.29 2.67 -23.87
CA HIS A 741 -3.96 2.94 -24.38
C HIS A 741 -2.94 1.94 -23.80
N ALA A 742 -2.97 1.68 -22.50
CA ALA A 742 -2.12 0.71 -21.83
C ALA A 742 -2.30 -0.71 -22.40
N TRP A 743 -3.54 -1.14 -22.61
CA TRP A 743 -3.85 -2.42 -23.22
C TRP A 743 -3.27 -2.55 -24.65
N ARG A 744 -3.53 -1.55 -25.51
CA ARG A 744 -3.01 -1.53 -26.89
C ARG A 744 -1.49 -1.49 -26.96
N LYS A 745 -0.83 -0.93 -25.95
CA LYS A 745 0.64 -0.89 -25.84
C LYS A 745 1.25 -2.19 -25.26
N GLY A 746 0.46 -3.19 -24.95
CA GLY A 746 0.94 -4.48 -24.44
C GLY A 746 1.52 -4.40 -23.04
N ILE A 747 1.01 -3.49 -22.19
CA ILE A 747 1.37 -3.38 -20.78
C ILE A 747 0.67 -4.50 -20.01
N LYS A 748 1.36 -5.09 -19.02
CA LYS A 748 0.80 -6.19 -18.21
C LYS A 748 -0.19 -5.73 -17.15
N GLY A 749 0.04 -4.55 -16.57
CA GLY A 749 -0.85 -3.99 -15.56
C GLY A 749 -0.59 -2.52 -15.31
N VAL A 750 -1.62 -1.79 -14.87
CA VAL A 750 -1.58 -0.35 -14.64
C VAL A 750 -2.35 0.02 -13.38
N ALA A 751 -1.73 0.84 -12.54
CA ALA A 751 -2.35 1.50 -11.41
C ALA A 751 -2.35 3.02 -11.66
N ILE A 752 -3.47 3.67 -11.39
CA ILE A 752 -3.64 5.10 -11.62
C ILE A 752 -3.84 5.80 -10.27
N TYR A 753 -3.17 6.93 -10.09
CA TYR A 753 -3.41 7.83 -8.97
C TYR A 753 -3.73 9.22 -9.49
N ARG A 754 -4.95 9.69 -9.24
CA ARG A 754 -5.36 11.07 -9.52
C ARG A 754 -5.14 11.92 -8.28
N ASP A 755 -4.52 13.08 -8.45
CA ASP A 755 -4.33 14.05 -7.37
C ASP A 755 -5.68 14.41 -6.73
N GLY A 756 -5.75 14.43 -5.40
CA GLY A 756 -6.97 14.70 -4.65
C GLY A 756 -7.99 13.54 -4.60
N SER A 757 -7.66 12.33 -5.08
CA SER A 757 -8.54 11.16 -4.97
C SER A 757 -8.69 10.65 -3.53
N LYS A 758 -7.72 10.91 -2.67
CA LYS A 758 -7.83 10.67 -1.22
C LYS A 758 -7.62 11.99 -0.47
N ARG A 759 -8.42 12.22 0.58
CA ARG A 759 -8.28 13.43 1.42
C ARG A 759 -7.02 13.40 2.29
N SER A 760 -6.39 12.25 2.49
CA SER A 760 -5.04 12.12 3.07
C SER A 760 -4.08 11.54 2.04
N ALA A 761 -3.21 12.36 1.45
CA ALA A 761 -2.22 11.89 0.49
C ALA A 761 -0.94 11.41 1.21
N PRO A 762 -0.41 10.20 0.89
CA PRO A 762 0.84 9.71 1.46
C PRO A 762 2.08 10.45 0.92
N VAL A 763 1.94 11.17 -0.19
CA VAL A 763 2.99 12.03 -0.79
C VAL A 763 2.43 13.45 -0.88
N ARG A 764 3.08 14.40 -0.20
CA ARG A 764 2.60 15.78 -0.08
C ARG A 764 3.41 16.72 -0.96
N THR A 765 2.72 17.63 -1.66
CA THR A 765 3.33 18.74 -2.39
C THR A 765 3.57 19.94 -1.45
N LYS A 766 4.34 20.93 -1.89
CA LYS A 766 4.55 22.19 -1.14
C LYS A 766 3.25 22.87 -0.77
N LYS A 767 2.23 22.76 -1.62
CA LYS A 767 0.92 23.38 -1.43
C LYS A 767 0.18 22.72 -0.25
N ASP A 768 0.19 21.39 -0.20
CA ASP A 768 -0.45 20.62 0.89
C ASP A 768 0.20 20.92 2.24
N VAL A 769 1.55 20.99 2.29
CA VAL A 769 2.30 21.33 3.49
C VAL A 769 2.07 22.78 3.90
N GLN A 770 1.97 23.73 2.94
CA GLN A 770 1.69 25.13 3.23
C GLN A 770 0.24 25.38 3.65
N GLU A 771 -0.73 24.69 3.06
CA GLU A 771 -2.13 24.76 3.47
C GLU A 771 -2.31 24.16 4.87
N GLU A 772 -1.64 23.07 5.20
CA GLU A 772 -1.68 22.48 6.54
C GLU A 772 -0.93 23.33 7.58
N VAL A 773 0.25 23.90 7.24
CA VAL A 773 0.94 24.87 8.08
C VAL A 773 0.11 26.15 8.26
N LYS A 774 -0.69 26.53 7.24
CA LYS A 774 -1.61 27.67 7.32
C LYS A 774 -2.85 27.31 8.13
N ALA A 775 -3.43 26.12 7.90
CA ALA A 775 -4.53 25.58 8.72
C ALA A 775 -4.07 25.30 10.16
N SER A 776 -2.88 24.76 10.38
CA SER A 776 -2.28 24.56 11.70
C SER A 776 -1.91 25.90 12.37
N ARG A 777 -1.53 26.93 11.61
CA ARG A 777 -1.36 28.29 12.13
C ARG A 777 -2.68 28.98 12.42
N GLU A 778 -3.72 28.73 11.62
CA GLU A 778 -5.08 29.19 11.91
C GLU A 778 -5.68 28.44 13.11
N VAL A 779 -5.35 27.15 13.29
CA VAL A 779 -5.70 26.34 14.47
C VAL A 779 -4.77 26.61 15.66
N GLN A 780 -3.50 26.98 15.48
CA GLN A 780 -2.60 27.42 16.56
C GLN A 780 -2.79 28.89 16.99
N MET A 781 -3.68 29.64 16.35
CA MET A 781 -4.23 30.88 16.93
C MET A 781 -5.41 30.61 17.87
N VAL A 782 -5.73 29.37 18.23
CA VAL A 782 -6.42 29.06 19.47
C VAL A 782 -5.36 29.11 20.58
N THR A 783 -5.14 30.34 21.03
CA THR A 783 -4.64 30.72 22.34
C THR A 783 -4.84 29.66 23.43
N GLU A 784 -3.91 29.52 24.39
CA GLU A 784 -4.20 28.89 25.68
C GLU A 784 -5.62 29.26 26.10
N PRO A 785 -6.44 28.30 26.59
CA PRO A 785 -7.86 28.56 26.86
C PRO A 785 -8.01 29.74 27.80
N TYR A 786 -8.32 30.90 27.22
CA TYR A 786 -8.46 32.15 27.95
C TYR A 786 -9.84 32.21 28.59
N ARG A 787 -9.87 32.17 29.92
CA ARG A 787 -11.12 32.35 30.69
C ARG A 787 -11.61 33.77 30.59
N ARG A 788 -12.67 34.04 29.85
CA ARG A 788 -13.38 35.30 29.83
C ARG A 788 -14.14 35.47 31.16
N ARG A 789 -13.67 36.39 32.02
CA ARG A 789 -14.32 36.66 33.31
C ARG A 789 -15.48 37.65 33.15
N LEU A 790 -16.58 37.41 33.88
CA LEU A 790 -17.67 38.40 33.98
C LEU A 790 -17.27 39.52 34.91
N PRO A 791 -17.77 40.78 34.70
CA PRO A 791 -17.61 41.86 35.65
C PRO A 791 -18.34 41.56 36.97
N ASP A 792 -17.88 42.15 38.06
CA ASP A 792 -18.46 41.93 39.41
C ASP A 792 -19.94 42.35 39.45
N THR A 793 -20.34 43.43 38.73
CA THR A 793 -21.71 43.83 38.56
C THR A 793 -22.16 43.54 37.11
N ARG A 794 -23.18 42.70 36.92
CA ARG A 794 -23.62 42.24 35.61
C ARG A 794 -25.13 42.03 35.54
N ALA A 795 -25.66 42.11 34.34
CA ALA A 795 -27.06 41.75 34.08
C ALA A 795 -27.24 40.22 34.24
N SER A 796 -28.33 39.83 34.85
CA SER A 796 -28.66 38.40 34.97
C SER A 796 -30.16 38.18 34.73
N LEU A 797 -30.50 37.03 34.11
CA LEU A 797 -31.85 36.55 33.88
C LEU A 797 -32.14 35.40 34.85
N THR A 798 -33.19 35.53 35.66
CA THR A 798 -33.60 34.46 36.57
C THR A 798 -34.93 33.88 36.11
N HIS A 799 -34.91 32.59 35.80
CA HIS A 799 -36.06 31.81 35.38
C HIS A 799 -36.48 30.79 36.43
N LYS A 800 -37.80 30.85 36.80
CA LYS A 800 -38.39 29.86 37.71
C LYS A 800 -39.02 28.72 36.90
N PHE A 801 -38.64 27.50 37.16
CA PHE A 801 -39.21 26.32 36.51
C PHE A 801 -39.92 25.37 37.47
N ASN A 802 -40.80 24.54 36.93
CA ASN A 802 -41.45 23.45 37.64
C ASN A 802 -41.54 22.25 36.69
N LEU A 803 -40.88 21.17 37.06
CA LEU A 803 -40.87 19.92 36.32
C LEU A 803 -41.42 18.79 37.21
N ALA A 804 -42.56 18.22 36.82
CA ALA A 804 -43.22 17.12 37.55
C ALA A 804 -43.41 17.40 39.04
N GLY A 805 -43.74 18.65 39.43
CA GLY A 805 -43.91 19.07 40.83
C GLY A 805 -42.65 19.57 41.52
N THR A 806 -41.46 19.30 40.98
CA THR A 806 -40.19 19.80 41.51
C THR A 806 -39.94 21.22 41.03
N LYS A 807 -39.76 22.14 41.97
CA LYS A 807 -39.52 23.57 41.69
C LYS A 807 -38.05 23.90 41.75
N GLY A 808 -37.57 24.76 40.83
CA GLY A 808 -36.21 25.29 40.82
C GLY A 808 -36.10 26.69 40.21
N TYR A 809 -34.91 27.24 40.31
CA TYR A 809 -34.54 28.55 39.74
C TYR A 809 -33.26 28.37 38.95
N LEU A 810 -33.24 28.94 37.75
CA LEU A 810 -32.07 29.06 36.91
C LEU A 810 -31.71 30.54 36.81
N THR A 811 -30.53 30.93 37.23
CA THR A 811 -30.02 32.28 37.05
C THR A 811 -28.86 32.25 36.08
N VAL A 812 -28.92 33.01 35.00
CA VAL A 812 -27.88 33.13 33.99
C VAL A 812 -27.32 34.54 34.02
N GLY A 813 -26.04 34.70 34.32
CA GLY A 813 -25.32 35.99 34.26
C GLY A 813 -24.74 36.20 32.86
N ASN A 814 -24.94 37.39 32.31
CA ASN A 814 -24.56 37.68 30.93
C ASN A 814 -23.29 38.56 30.91
N PHE A 815 -22.48 38.39 29.88
CA PHE A 815 -21.42 39.28 29.48
C PHE A 815 -22.03 40.63 28.97
N GLU A 816 -21.17 41.65 28.81
CA GLU A 816 -21.61 42.98 28.31
C GLU A 816 -22.22 42.93 26.89
N ASP A 817 -21.82 41.90 26.06
CA ASP A 817 -22.39 41.65 24.72
C ASP A 817 -23.72 40.86 24.74
N GLY A 818 -24.24 40.54 25.92
CA GLY A 818 -25.52 39.81 26.08
C GLY A 818 -25.35 38.30 26.05
N ALA A 819 -24.20 37.76 25.73
CA ALA A 819 -23.96 36.30 25.71
C ALA A 819 -23.97 35.71 27.15
N PRO A 820 -24.45 34.49 27.37
CA PRO A 820 -24.43 33.84 28.68
C PRO A 820 -22.98 33.48 29.10
N GLY A 821 -22.62 33.80 30.37
CA GLY A 821 -21.29 33.55 30.86
C GLY A 821 -21.22 32.76 32.16
N GLU A 822 -22.35 32.70 32.91
CA GLU A 822 -22.42 31.84 34.11
C GLU A 822 -23.83 31.38 34.33
N VAL A 823 -23.94 30.23 35.00
CA VAL A 823 -25.23 29.56 35.24
C VAL A 823 -25.28 29.08 36.69
N PHE A 824 -26.32 29.50 37.41
CA PHE A 824 -26.63 29.01 38.76
C PHE A 824 -27.97 28.25 38.74
N ILE A 825 -27.97 27.04 39.32
CA ILE A 825 -29.16 26.18 39.33
C ILE A 825 -29.48 25.87 40.79
N GLN A 826 -30.61 26.35 41.26
CA GLN A 826 -31.09 26.12 42.63
C GLN A 826 -32.32 25.19 42.62
N MET A 827 -32.18 24.04 43.22
CA MET A 827 -33.21 23.03 43.35
C MET A 827 -33.18 22.37 44.75
N ALA A 828 -34.36 22.01 45.28
CA ALA A 828 -34.52 21.38 46.53
C ALA A 828 -34.00 22.20 47.74
N LYS A 829 -33.95 21.56 48.94
CA LYS A 829 -33.46 22.24 50.15
C LYS A 829 -31.92 22.43 50.10
N ALA A 830 -31.41 23.54 50.56
CA ALA A 830 -29.96 23.77 50.69
C ALA A 830 -29.32 22.66 51.51
N GLY A 831 -28.15 22.19 51.02
CA GLY A 831 -27.39 21.09 51.65
C GLY A 831 -27.85 19.65 51.23
N SER A 832 -28.82 19.50 50.36
CA SER A 832 -29.17 18.18 49.79
C SER A 832 -28.19 17.77 48.68
N THR A 833 -28.00 16.46 48.44
CA THR A 833 -27.18 15.89 47.39
C THR A 833 -27.59 16.41 46.00
N ILE A 834 -28.88 16.57 45.76
CA ILE A 834 -29.43 17.12 44.51
C ILE A 834 -28.98 18.59 44.30
N ASN A 835 -29.08 19.39 45.35
CA ASN A 835 -28.61 20.80 45.24
C ASN A 835 -27.11 20.87 44.99
N GLY A 836 -26.28 20.07 45.65
CA GLY A 836 -24.85 20.00 45.42
C GLY A 836 -24.48 19.57 44.02
N LEU A 837 -25.18 18.59 43.42
CA LEU A 837 -25.00 18.18 42.03
C LEU A 837 -25.40 19.29 41.05
N MET A 838 -26.51 20.01 41.31
CA MET A 838 -26.96 21.13 40.48
C MET A 838 -25.99 22.30 40.55
N ASP A 839 -25.43 22.62 41.71
CA ASP A 839 -24.40 23.65 41.90
C ASP A 839 -23.12 23.27 41.12
N THR A 840 -22.73 21.99 41.14
CA THR A 840 -21.60 21.46 40.39
C THR A 840 -21.84 21.57 38.87
N ILE A 841 -22.99 21.20 38.40
CA ILE A 841 -23.39 21.32 37.00
C ILE A 841 -23.41 22.80 36.56
N GLY A 842 -24.00 23.68 37.37
CA GLY A 842 -23.99 25.10 37.11
C GLY A 842 -22.58 25.69 37.00
N THR A 843 -21.66 25.24 37.89
CA THR A 843 -20.24 25.61 37.83
C THR A 843 -19.56 25.10 36.54
N LEU A 844 -19.78 23.83 36.14
CA LEU A 844 -19.23 23.27 34.91
C LEU A 844 -19.74 23.99 33.67
N LEU A 845 -21.05 24.27 33.59
CA LEU A 845 -21.64 25.06 32.50
C LEU A 845 -21.05 26.48 32.45
N SER A 846 -20.89 27.12 33.59
CA SER A 846 -20.24 28.46 33.69
C SER A 846 -18.81 28.40 33.18
N MET A 847 -18.03 27.40 33.56
CA MET A 847 -16.66 27.21 33.07
C MET A 847 -16.67 26.98 31.55
N CYS A 848 -17.52 26.10 31.00
CA CYS A 848 -17.63 25.88 29.57
C CYS A 848 -17.90 27.20 28.82
N LEU A 849 -18.88 27.98 29.25
CA LEU A 849 -19.23 29.27 28.62
C LEU A 849 -18.09 30.28 28.72
N GLN A 850 -17.43 30.38 29.88
CA GLN A 850 -16.31 31.30 30.11
C GLN A 850 -15.03 30.95 29.37
N TYR A 851 -14.84 29.66 29.02
CA TYR A 851 -13.76 29.17 28.16
C TYR A 851 -14.14 29.09 26.68
N GLY A 852 -15.31 29.66 26.29
CA GLY A 852 -15.70 29.83 24.88
C GLY A 852 -16.30 28.58 24.21
N VAL A 853 -16.80 27.61 24.98
CA VAL A 853 -17.56 26.51 24.40
C VAL A 853 -18.88 27.07 23.81
N PRO A 854 -19.18 26.87 22.52
CA PRO A 854 -20.39 27.39 21.91
C PRO A 854 -21.65 26.87 22.61
N LEU A 855 -22.62 27.79 22.88
CA LEU A 855 -23.85 27.40 23.54
C LEU A 855 -24.65 26.35 22.78
N GLU A 856 -24.61 26.37 21.45
CA GLU A 856 -25.23 25.38 20.56
C GLU A 856 -24.70 23.98 20.85
N THR A 857 -23.40 23.84 21.11
CA THR A 857 -22.80 22.56 21.45
C THR A 857 -23.30 22.06 22.80
N ILE A 858 -23.43 22.93 23.79
CA ILE A 858 -23.98 22.61 25.12
C ILE A 858 -25.45 22.17 24.99
N VAL A 859 -26.26 22.94 24.26
CA VAL A 859 -27.69 22.65 24.05
C VAL A 859 -27.85 21.34 23.29
N LYS A 860 -27.14 21.12 22.19
CA LYS A 860 -27.20 19.88 21.38
C LYS A 860 -26.83 18.65 22.24
N LYS A 861 -25.87 18.79 23.17
CA LYS A 861 -25.38 17.69 23.98
C LYS A 861 -26.32 17.33 25.12
N PHE A 862 -26.99 18.29 25.75
CA PHE A 862 -27.79 18.08 26.96
C PHE A 862 -29.30 18.10 26.74
N ALA A 863 -29.82 18.63 25.63
CA ALA A 863 -31.20 18.47 25.22
C ALA A 863 -31.54 16.98 25.02
N HIS A 864 -32.72 16.60 25.48
CA HIS A 864 -33.28 15.25 25.38
C HIS A 864 -32.62 14.15 26.24
N ILE A 865 -31.64 14.51 27.11
CA ILE A 865 -31.13 13.57 28.11
C ILE A 865 -32.22 13.19 29.09
N ARG A 866 -32.35 11.91 29.39
CA ARG A 866 -33.41 11.35 30.19
C ARG A 866 -32.93 10.84 31.55
N PHE A 867 -33.47 11.37 32.65
CA PHE A 867 -33.37 10.91 34.02
C PHE A 867 -34.43 11.64 34.91
N GLU A 868 -34.75 11.07 36.06
CA GLU A 868 -35.74 11.63 36.98
C GLU A 868 -35.25 12.92 37.68
N PRO A 869 -36.15 13.92 37.93
CA PRO A 869 -37.56 13.97 37.55
C PRO A 869 -37.77 14.28 36.05
N GLU A 870 -38.74 13.55 35.45
CA GLU A 870 -39.23 13.84 34.05
C GLU A 870 -40.76 14.06 34.09
N GLY A 871 -41.29 14.83 33.10
CA GLY A 871 -42.73 15.00 32.98
C GLY A 871 -43.12 16.42 32.46
N MET A 872 -44.39 16.76 32.77
CA MET A 872 -44.99 18.02 32.34
C MET A 872 -44.37 19.24 33.07
N THR A 873 -44.25 20.31 32.34
CA THR A 873 -43.80 21.59 32.85
C THR A 873 -44.93 22.64 32.76
N ARG A 874 -44.71 23.84 33.31
CA ARG A 874 -45.63 24.98 33.14
C ARG A 874 -45.16 25.96 32.07
N ASN A 875 -44.06 25.63 31.37
CA ASN A 875 -43.55 26.48 30.31
C ASN A 875 -44.19 26.10 28.97
N PRO A 876 -44.93 27.02 28.32
CA PRO A 876 -45.61 26.70 27.05
C PRO A 876 -44.63 26.37 25.92
N ASP A 877 -43.41 26.90 25.96
CA ASP A 877 -42.34 26.58 24.99
C ASP A 877 -41.74 25.17 25.19
N ILE A 878 -41.87 24.65 26.42
CA ILE A 878 -41.30 23.32 26.78
C ILE A 878 -42.35 22.57 27.62
N PRO A 879 -43.47 22.18 27.05
CA PRO A 879 -44.56 21.59 27.83
C PRO A 879 -44.20 20.26 28.52
N MET A 880 -43.23 19.57 28.02
CA MET A 880 -42.70 18.33 28.58
C MET A 880 -41.17 18.30 28.50
N ALA A 881 -40.51 17.81 29.54
CA ALA A 881 -39.06 17.60 29.56
C ALA A 881 -38.70 16.21 30.13
N LYS A 882 -37.65 15.62 29.59
CA LYS A 882 -37.17 14.28 29.92
C LYS A 882 -36.23 14.26 31.14
N SER A 883 -35.78 15.40 31.59
CA SER A 883 -35.00 15.62 32.80
C SER A 883 -34.87 17.12 33.08
N VAL A 884 -34.32 17.45 34.25
CA VAL A 884 -33.96 18.85 34.56
C VAL A 884 -32.98 19.39 33.56
N MET A 885 -31.98 18.61 33.17
CA MET A 885 -30.94 19.04 32.20
C MET A 885 -31.52 19.23 30.79
N ASP A 886 -32.45 18.40 30.35
CA ASP A 886 -33.19 18.57 29.10
C ASP A 886 -33.96 19.91 29.12
N TYR A 887 -34.64 20.18 30.23
CA TYR A 887 -35.38 21.47 30.39
C TYR A 887 -34.45 22.67 30.30
N LEU A 888 -33.37 22.67 31.10
CA LEU A 888 -32.41 23.77 31.18
C LEU A 888 -31.70 24.02 29.86
N ALA A 889 -31.24 22.96 29.18
CA ALA A 889 -30.56 23.09 27.89
C ALA A 889 -31.49 23.67 26.82
N ARG A 890 -32.73 23.16 26.71
CA ARG A 890 -33.72 23.69 25.75
C ARG A 890 -34.10 25.12 26.08
N TRP A 891 -34.25 25.49 27.38
CA TRP A 891 -34.56 26.85 27.78
C TRP A 891 -33.40 27.81 27.43
N LEU A 892 -32.15 27.45 27.69
CA LEU A 892 -30.98 28.22 27.29
C LEU A 892 -30.91 28.40 25.76
N GLY A 893 -31.25 27.36 25.00
CA GLY A 893 -31.33 27.45 23.54
C GLY A 893 -32.36 28.43 23.07
N MET A 894 -33.55 28.44 23.69
CA MET A 894 -34.67 29.36 23.32
C MET A 894 -34.35 30.80 23.68
N GLU A 895 -33.58 31.06 24.72
CA GLU A 895 -33.29 32.41 25.23
C GLU A 895 -32.08 33.05 24.53
N TYR A 896 -31.09 32.25 24.13
CA TYR A 896 -29.79 32.78 23.69
C TYR A 896 -29.36 32.33 22.27
N ILE A 897 -30.05 31.38 21.62
CA ILE A 897 -29.73 30.93 20.25
C ILE A 897 -30.78 31.48 19.28
N GLN A 898 -30.34 32.30 18.34
CA GLN A 898 -31.23 32.92 17.36
C GLN A 898 -31.94 31.85 16.49
N GLY A 899 -33.27 31.90 16.36
CA GLY A 899 -34.04 30.97 15.57
C GLY A 899 -34.34 29.61 16.23
N TYR A 900 -33.79 29.33 17.43
CA TYR A 900 -34.02 28.05 18.12
C TYR A 900 -35.44 27.95 18.68
N ARG A 901 -36.01 29.07 19.20
CA ARG A 901 -37.39 29.11 19.71
C ARG A 901 -38.41 28.85 18.61
N GLU A 902 -38.24 29.46 17.45
CA GLU A 902 -39.10 29.29 16.29
C GLU A 902 -39.09 27.86 15.75
N GLN A 903 -37.99 27.16 15.90
CA GLN A 903 -37.85 25.79 15.43
C GLN A 903 -38.33 24.76 16.45
N MET A 904 -38.16 24.98 17.73
CA MET A 904 -38.30 23.95 18.78
C MET A 904 -39.46 24.21 19.77
N SER A 905 -40.08 25.41 19.76
CA SER A 905 -41.21 25.75 20.62
C SER A 905 -42.55 25.37 19.98
N PRO A 906 -43.34 24.47 20.62
CA PRO A 906 -44.70 24.22 20.12
C PRO A 906 -45.63 25.46 20.18
N ALA A 907 -45.41 26.38 21.14
CA ALA A 907 -46.16 27.62 21.24
C ALA A 907 -45.82 28.60 20.10
N ALA A 908 -44.54 28.80 19.79
CA ALA A 908 -44.13 29.66 18.67
C ALA A 908 -44.54 29.10 17.30
N GLN A 909 -44.57 27.79 17.13
CA GLN A 909 -45.06 27.14 15.90
C GLN A 909 -46.57 27.28 15.75
N ALA A 910 -47.34 27.28 16.83
CA ALA A 910 -48.78 27.52 16.81
C ALA A 910 -49.13 28.98 16.52
N GLU A 911 -48.34 29.95 17.00
CA GLU A 911 -48.49 31.39 16.68
C GLU A 911 -48.22 31.68 15.19
N LYS A 912 -47.18 31.08 14.60
CA LYS A 912 -46.90 31.19 13.16
C LYS A 912 -48.02 30.60 12.29
N GLY A 913 -48.63 29.50 12.73
CA GLY A 913 -49.79 28.92 12.04
C GLY A 913 -51.05 29.76 12.11
N LEU A 914 -51.12 30.78 12.97
CA LEU A 914 -52.20 31.75 13.07
C LEU A 914 -51.93 33.03 12.27
N GLU A 915 -50.70 33.43 12.03
CA GLU A 915 -50.32 34.58 11.21
C GLU A 915 -50.40 34.30 9.69
N ASP A 916 -50.29 33.07 9.28
CA ASP A 916 -50.46 32.63 7.87
C ASP A 916 -51.95 32.46 7.44
N GLN A 917 -52.91 32.80 8.31
CA GLN A 917 -54.35 32.80 8.03
C GLN A 917 -54.96 34.18 8.22
N ALA A 918 -54.66 35.12 7.34
CA ALA A 918 -55.49 36.31 7.13
C ALA A 918 -55.87 36.45 5.63
N PRO A 919 -57.04 36.75 5.27
CA PRO A 919 -57.67 36.21 4.08
C PRO A 919 -57.57 37.14 2.89
N ASP A 920 -57.35 36.61 1.70
CA ASP A 920 -57.87 37.17 0.47
C ASP A 920 -59.02 36.30 -0.06
N SER A 921 -60.14 36.88 -0.12
CA SER A 921 -61.41 36.32 -0.56
C SER A 921 -61.38 35.90 -2.04
N VAL A 922 -61.89 34.69 -2.36
CA VAL A 922 -62.87 34.44 -3.39
C VAL A 922 -63.35 32.96 -3.33
N ALA A 923 -64.61 32.78 -3.03
CA ALA A 923 -65.68 31.82 -3.45
C ALA A 923 -65.35 30.34 -3.57
N ILE A 924 -65.83 29.59 -2.66
CA ILE A 924 -66.75 28.45 -2.64
C ILE A 924 -66.72 27.56 -3.91
N GLU A 925 -66.28 26.30 -3.75
CA GLU A 925 -67.16 25.16 -4.05
C GLU A 925 -66.80 24.01 -3.13
N ARG A 926 -67.79 23.48 -2.42
CA ARG A 926 -67.73 22.28 -1.60
C ARG A 926 -67.81 21.09 -2.51
N GLU A 927 -66.85 20.14 -2.32
CA GLU A 927 -67.19 18.74 -2.40
C GLU A 927 -66.54 18.01 -1.24
N GLU A 928 -67.36 17.40 -0.43
CA GLU A 928 -67.06 16.41 0.56
C GLU A 928 -66.56 15.13 -0.20
N GLU A 929 -65.46 14.59 0.18
CA GLU A 929 -65.30 13.15 0.30
C GLU A 929 -64.07 12.82 1.16
N GLY A 930 -64.39 12.22 2.32
CA GLY A 930 -63.40 11.60 3.18
C GLY A 930 -62.82 10.36 2.53
N SER A 931 -61.55 10.21 2.61
CA SER A 931 -60.92 8.90 2.55
C SER A 931 -59.75 8.87 3.50
N GLU A 932 -59.96 8.26 4.66
CA GLU A 932 -58.93 7.57 5.41
C GLU A 932 -58.24 6.62 4.45
N ARG A 933 -56.98 6.91 4.09
CA ARG A 933 -56.15 5.93 3.44
C ARG A 933 -55.75 4.85 4.49
N GLN A 934 -56.57 3.83 4.57
CA GLN A 934 -56.14 2.55 5.11
C GLN A 934 -55.00 2.03 4.21
N LEU A 935 -53.82 1.83 4.79
CA LEU A 935 -52.76 1.10 4.17
C LEU A 935 -53.25 -0.31 3.79
N SER A 936 -52.94 -0.76 2.58
CA SER A 936 -53.33 -2.05 2.09
C SER A 936 -52.76 -3.16 2.98
N GLN A 937 -53.46 -4.28 3.05
CA GLN A 937 -53.05 -5.44 3.83
C GLN A 937 -51.68 -5.93 3.45
N GLU A 938 -51.25 -5.77 2.20
CA GLU A 938 -49.89 -6.05 1.70
C GLU A 938 -48.82 -5.08 2.26
N GLN A 939 -49.15 -3.82 2.49
CA GLN A 939 -48.23 -2.85 3.11
C GLN A 939 -48.08 -3.08 4.61
N MET A 940 -49.12 -3.56 5.26
CA MET A 940 -49.04 -4.01 6.67
C MET A 940 -48.28 -5.33 6.81
N GLU A 941 -48.38 -6.29 5.89
CA GLU A 941 -47.58 -7.51 5.87
C GLU A 941 -46.10 -7.25 5.60
N LEU A 942 -45.74 -6.26 4.79
CA LEU A 942 -44.35 -5.84 4.56
C LEU A 942 -43.73 -5.14 5.79
N LEU A 943 -44.49 -4.40 6.57
CA LEU A 943 -44.07 -3.79 7.84
C LEU A 943 -43.91 -4.84 8.96
N VAL A 944 -44.73 -5.87 8.95
CA VAL A 944 -44.66 -6.98 9.91
C VAL A 944 -43.53 -7.96 9.59
N GLN A 945 -43.10 -8.06 8.32
CA GLN A 945 -41.97 -8.90 7.91
C GLN A 945 -40.60 -8.27 8.19
N SER A 946 -40.49 -6.98 8.50
CA SER A 946 -39.25 -6.30 8.86
C SER A 946 -38.91 -6.34 10.35
N GLU A 947 -39.82 -6.74 11.23
CA GLU A 947 -39.55 -7.02 12.64
C GLU A 947 -39.34 -8.52 12.83
N GLY A 948 -38.08 -8.97 12.65
CA GLY A 948 -37.67 -10.29 13.08
C GLY A 948 -37.93 -10.44 14.58
N HIS A 949 -38.91 -11.24 14.95
CA HIS A 949 -39.17 -11.59 16.35
C HIS A 949 -37.96 -12.34 16.93
N LEU A 950 -37.04 -11.59 17.56
CA LEU A 950 -36.02 -12.17 18.39
C LEU A 950 -36.69 -12.79 19.66
N THR A 951 -36.64 -14.12 19.77
CA THR A 951 -37.00 -14.79 20.97
C THR A 951 -35.76 -15.08 21.81
N CYS A 952 -35.83 -14.94 23.12
CA CYS A 952 -34.74 -15.22 24.02
C CYS A 952 -34.38 -16.72 23.98
N SER A 953 -33.12 -17.04 23.68
CA SER A 953 -32.60 -18.41 23.64
C SER A 953 -32.65 -19.14 25.01
N GLU A 954 -32.65 -18.39 26.11
CA GLU A 954 -32.65 -18.95 27.46
C GLU A 954 -34.05 -19.22 28.04
N CYS A 955 -35.02 -18.31 27.82
CA CYS A 955 -36.34 -18.43 28.43
C CYS A 955 -37.51 -18.44 27.44
N GLY A 956 -37.26 -18.46 26.14
CA GLY A 956 -38.28 -18.49 25.09
C GLY A 956 -39.18 -17.21 24.98
N SER A 957 -38.89 -16.16 25.74
CA SER A 957 -39.72 -14.94 25.77
C SER A 957 -39.50 -14.10 24.53
N SER A 958 -40.61 -13.66 23.93
CA SER A 958 -40.57 -12.69 22.81
C SER A 958 -40.39 -11.22 23.25
N LYS A 959 -40.31 -10.96 24.56
CA LYS A 959 -40.06 -9.62 25.11
C LYS A 959 -38.55 -9.30 25.09
N VAL A 960 -38.01 -9.03 23.91
CA VAL A 960 -36.62 -8.66 23.72
C VAL A 960 -36.56 -7.20 23.31
N LYS A 961 -35.73 -6.41 24.01
CA LYS A 961 -35.47 -5.02 23.70
C LYS A 961 -34.13 -4.89 22.98
N VAL A 962 -34.14 -4.38 21.76
CA VAL A 962 -32.94 -4.11 20.97
C VAL A 962 -32.51 -2.67 21.16
N THR A 963 -31.22 -2.43 21.45
CA THR A 963 -30.65 -1.08 21.58
C THR A 963 -29.30 -1.08 20.86
N GLY A 964 -29.28 -0.54 19.67
CA GLY A 964 -28.10 -0.61 18.80
C GLY A 964 -27.80 -2.05 18.36
N THR A 965 -26.59 -2.50 18.56
CA THR A 965 -26.13 -3.85 18.23
C THR A 965 -26.39 -4.88 19.35
N CYS A 966 -26.96 -4.45 20.47
CA CYS A 966 -27.22 -5.32 21.63
C CYS A 966 -28.72 -5.55 21.79
N ALA A 967 -29.12 -6.79 22.13
CA ALA A 967 -30.48 -7.15 22.52
C ALA A 967 -30.48 -7.75 23.92
N CYS A 968 -31.47 -7.38 24.74
CA CYS A 968 -31.64 -7.88 26.10
C CYS A 968 -33.06 -8.42 26.31
N CYS A 969 -33.18 -9.59 26.88
CA CYS A 969 -34.47 -10.15 27.24
C CYS A 969 -35.02 -9.46 28.49
N LEU A 970 -36.18 -8.82 28.35
CA LEU A 970 -36.86 -8.15 29.48
C LEU A 970 -37.45 -9.09 30.49
N ASN A 971 -37.52 -10.40 30.24
CA ASN A 971 -38.10 -11.39 31.14
C ASN A 971 -37.03 -12.04 32.02
N CYS A 972 -35.88 -12.40 31.52
CA CYS A 972 -34.81 -13.05 32.28
C CYS A 972 -33.52 -12.26 32.41
N GLY A 973 -33.42 -11.09 31.75
CA GLY A 973 -32.24 -10.21 31.79
C GLY A 973 -31.04 -10.67 30.94
N THR A 974 -31.17 -11.77 30.18
CA THR A 974 -30.07 -12.30 29.38
C THR A 974 -29.77 -11.36 28.17
N SER A 975 -28.51 -11.05 28.00
CA SER A 975 -28.02 -10.29 26.82
C SER A 975 -27.87 -11.22 25.61
N LEU A 976 -28.57 -10.90 24.52
CA LEU A 976 -28.55 -11.66 23.29
C LEU A 976 -27.72 -10.87 22.24
N GLY A 977 -26.45 -11.20 22.12
CA GLY A 977 -25.58 -10.68 21.12
C GLY A 977 -24.94 -9.31 21.45
N CYS A 978 -23.95 -9.33 22.32
CA CYS A 978 -22.84 -8.38 22.38
C CYS A 978 -21.57 -9.22 22.36
N SER A 979 -20.99 -9.40 21.20
CA SER A 979 -19.63 -9.97 21.06
C SER A 979 -18.84 -9.11 20.08
#